data_df11e2b96e77fafe90345a3eaff049ba
#
_entry.id   df11e2b96e77fafe90345a3eaff049ba
#
_cell.length_a   1.000
_cell.length_b   1.000
_cell.length_c   1.000
_cell.angle_alpha   90.00
_cell.angle_beta   90.00
_cell.angle_gamma   90.00
#
_symmetry.space_group_name_H-M   'P 1'
#
loop_
_entity.id
_entity.type
_entity.pdbx_description
1 polymer ?
#
loop_
_entity_poly.entity_id
_entity_poly.type
_entity_poly.pdbx_seq_one_letter_code
_entity_poly.pdbx_strand_id
1 'polypeptide(L)'
;MNFDNFTIKSQEAIQKAVEIVRNHNEQSIEPVHLLKGILQVGESLTSYLFQKLGVNAGLLNNQVDREIESLPKVNGGEPYLSREANDALQKAIDYSNKLGDQFVALEAMLMGLFLVKSPASAFMKDAGITEKELGAAIDELRKGKKVTAASAEDTYNALSKYAINLNERARNGKLDPVIGRDEEIRRVLQILSRRTKNNPILIGEPGTGKTAIAEGLAHRIVRGDVPENLKSKQIFSLDMGALVAGAKYKGEFEERLKSVVNEVIQSEGEIILFIDEIHTLVGAGKGDGAMDAANILKPALARGELRSIGATTLDEYQKYFEKDKALERRFQIVMVDEPDEMSSISILRGLKERYENHHKVRIKDDAIIAAVQLSERYITDRFLPDKAIDLMDEAAAKLRIEVDSVPEALDEISRRIKQLEIEREAIKRENDTEKLQQLAKEIADLKEEETKFRAKWQSEKELVNRIQQNKIDIENLRFEADKAELEGAYGKVAEIRYAKIKQKEDEIHATQQKLHELQGDKAMIKEEVDAEDIADVVSRWTGIPVNKMMQSEKDKLLHLEEELHKRVVGQNEAITAIADAVRRSRAGLNDPRRPIGSFIFLGTTGVGKTELAKALAEYLFDDENMMTRIDMSEYQEKFSATRLIGSPPGYVGYDEGGQLTEAIRRKPYSVVLFDEIEKAHPDIFNILLQVLDDGRLTDNKGRLVNFKNTIIIMTSNMGSALIRENFEKMTSANKTEVIEKTKEAVLNMLKQTIRPEFLNRIDETIMFTPLSEKEIEEIVSLQIDNIKKMLEKNGVTLEITPKALGLIATEGYDPEFGARPVKRVIHRLILNQLSKDLLAQKVDRSKPIIVDTENDQIVFRN
;
A
#
# COMPACT_ATOMS: atom_id res chain seq x y z
N MET A 1 -49.75 -16.42 -23.64
CA MET A 1 -49.82 -16.61 -22.17
C MET A 1 -49.39 -15.31 -21.45
N ASN A 2 -50.07 -14.94 -20.43
CA ASN A 2 -49.55 -13.90 -19.53
C ASN A 2 -48.60 -14.57 -18.51
N PHE A 3 -47.38 -14.06 -18.39
CA PHE A 3 -46.36 -14.61 -17.51
C PHE A 3 -46.24 -13.89 -16.15
N ASP A 4 -47.25 -13.06 -15.78
CA ASP A 4 -47.28 -12.31 -14.53
C ASP A 4 -47.21 -13.19 -13.28
N ASN A 5 -47.67 -14.44 -13.39
CA ASN A 5 -47.60 -15.44 -12.31
C ASN A 5 -46.29 -16.25 -12.26
N PHE A 6 -45.27 -15.87 -13.05
CA PHE A 6 -43.96 -16.49 -13.02
C PHE A 6 -42.99 -15.62 -12.22
N THR A 7 -42.06 -16.25 -11.56
CA THR A 7 -40.99 -15.52 -10.88
C THR A 7 -40.12 -14.72 -11.87
N ILE A 8 -39.38 -13.71 -11.40
CA ILE A 8 -38.53 -12.87 -12.25
C ILE A 8 -37.56 -13.75 -13.06
N LYS A 9 -36.91 -14.72 -12.41
CA LYS A 9 -35.97 -15.65 -13.07
C LYS A 9 -36.66 -16.57 -14.08
N SER A 10 -37.86 -17.02 -13.74
CA SER A 10 -38.66 -17.83 -14.69
C SER A 10 -39.04 -17.02 -15.95
N GLN A 11 -39.38 -15.74 -15.80
CA GLN A 11 -39.59 -14.84 -16.91
C GLN A 11 -38.32 -14.58 -17.72
N GLU A 12 -37.19 -14.38 -17.05
CA GLU A 12 -35.88 -14.24 -17.70
C GLU A 12 -35.49 -15.50 -18.48
N ALA A 13 -35.73 -16.69 -17.93
CA ALA A 13 -35.47 -17.95 -18.63
C ALA A 13 -36.33 -18.11 -19.90
N ILE A 14 -37.58 -17.70 -19.85
CA ILE A 14 -38.47 -17.67 -21.03
C ILE A 14 -37.99 -16.65 -22.07
N GLN A 15 -37.61 -15.45 -21.63
CA GLN A 15 -37.03 -14.42 -22.52
C GLN A 15 -35.74 -14.91 -23.15
N LYS A 16 -34.90 -15.61 -22.42
CA LYS A 16 -33.66 -16.20 -22.92
C LYS A 16 -33.95 -17.29 -23.97
N ALA A 17 -34.97 -18.11 -23.76
CA ALA A 17 -35.43 -19.06 -24.75
C ALA A 17 -35.88 -18.38 -26.05
N VAL A 18 -36.61 -17.27 -25.98
CA VAL A 18 -36.98 -16.41 -27.12
C VAL A 18 -35.75 -15.87 -27.85
N GLU A 19 -34.75 -15.40 -27.11
CA GLU A 19 -33.48 -14.89 -27.64
C GLU A 19 -32.72 -16.00 -28.39
N ILE A 20 -32.66 -17.21 -27.84
CA ILE A 20 -32.00 -18.37 -28.47
C ILE A 20 -32.67 -18.70 -29.80
N VAL A 21 -34.02 -18.78 -29.83
CA VAL A 21 -34.80 -19.04 -31.05
C VAL A 21 -34.51 -18.00 -32.12
N ARG A 22 -34.45 -16.72 -31.78
CA ARG A 22 -34.10 -15.63 -32.71
C ARG A 22 -32.67 -15.74 -33.25
N ASN A 23 -31.71 -16.06 -32.38
CA ASN A 23 -30.31 -16.18 -32.77
C ASN A 23 -30.04 -17.36 -33.72
N HIS A 24 -30.83 -18.45 -33.59
CA HIS A 24 -30.73 -19.62 -34.48
C HIS A 24 -31.63 -19.52 -35.72
N ASN A 25 -32.34 -18.40 -35.92
CA ASN A 25 -33.33 -18.21 -37.03
C ASN A 25 -34.42 -19.28 -37.02
N GLU A 26 -34.98 -19.54 -35.85
CA GLU A 26 -36.11 -20.47 -35.69
C GLU A 26 -37.36 -19.66 -35.34
N GLN A 27 -38.54 -20.28 -35.47
CA GLN A 27 -39.82 -19.61 -35.23
C GLN A 27 -40.61 -20.23 -34.08
N SER A 28 -40.36 -21.52 -33.78
CA SER A 28 -41.03 -22.24 -32.69
C SER A 28 -40.15 -22.32 -31.45
N ILE A 29 -40.64 -21.90 -30.29
CA ILE A 29 -40.00 -22.08 -29.00
C ILE A 29 -40.32 -23.49 -28.51
N GLU A 30 -39.38 -24.42 -28.64
CA GLU A 30 -39.50 -25.80 -28.22
C GLU A 30 -39.11 -25.99 -26.74
N PRO A 31 -39.50 -27.11 -26.07
CA PRO A 31 -39.06 -27.40 -24.68
C PRO A 31 -37.56 -27.39 -24.46
N VAL A 32 -36.74 -27.68 -25.47
CA VAL A 32 -35.28 -27.62 -25.39
C VAL A 32 -34.75 -26.19 -25.23
N HIS A 33 -35.45 -25.20 -25.85
CA HIS A 33 -35.11 -23.79 -25.69
C HIS A 33 -35.41 -23.30 -24.25
N LEU A 34 -36.56 -23.72 -23.67
CA LEU A 34 -36.91 -23.43 -22.30
C LEU A 34 -35.90 -24.08 -21.32
N LEU A 35 -35.51 -25.34 -21.59
CA LEU A 35 -34.48 -26.02 -20.79
C LEU A 35 -33.14 -25.27 -20.87
N LYS A 36 -32.70 -24.85 -22.06
CA LYS A 36 -31.49 -24.07 -22.26
C LYS A 36 -31.58 -22.72 -21.53
N GLY A 37 -32.70 -22.02 -21.59
CA GLY A 37 -32.96 -20.79 -20.84
C GLY A 37 -32.83 -20.99 -19.33
N ILE A 38 -33.42 -22.09 -18.79
CA ILE A 38 -33.29 -22.44 -17.35
C ILE A 38 -31.85 -22.74 -16.99
N LEU A 39 -31.09 -23.47 -17.83
CA LEU A 39 -29.67 -23.79 -17.58
C LEU A 39 -28.80 -22.52 -17.54
N GLN A 40 -29.11 -21.52 -18.35
CA GLN A 40 -28.36 -20.25 -18.42
C GLN A 40 -28.72 -19.27 -17.30
N VAL A 41 -29.99 -19.13 -16.96
CA VAL A 41 -30.49 -18.16 -15.97
C VAL A 41 -30.40 -18.74 -14.55
N GLY A 42 -30.68 -20.03 -14.40
CA GLY A 42 -30.76 -20.73 -13.13
C GLY A 42 -29.51 -21.56 -12.77
N GLU A 43 -28.31 -21.16 -13.18
CA GLU A 43 -27.08 -21.94 -13.01
C GLU A 43 -26.84 -22.44 -11.57
N SER A 44 -27.08 -21.63 -10.55
CA SER A 44 -26.95 -22.03 -9.15
C SER A 44 -27.98 -23.07 -8.69
N LEU A 45 -29.22 -22.95 -9.18
CA LEU A 45 -30.32 -23.86 -8.87
C LEU A 45 -30.14 -25.20 -9.59
N THR A 46 -29.82 -25.16 -10.89
CA THR A 46 -29.60 -26.35 -11.71
C THR A 46 -28.35 -27.11 -11.26
N SER A 47 -27.26 -26.41 -10.90
CA SER A 47 -26.07 -27.04 -10.35
C SER A 47 -26.36 -27.78 -9.04
N TYR A 48 -27.10 -27.18 -8.13
CA TYR A 48 -27.51 -27.85 -6.88
C TYR A 48 -28.34 -29.11 -7.16
N LEU A 49 -29.42 -28.98 -7.97
CA LEU A 49 -30.31 -30.10 -8.27
C LEU A 49 -29.55 -31.23 -8.99
N PHE A 50 -28.76 -30.92 -9.99
CA PHE A 50 -28.01 -31.91 -10.76
C PHE A 50 -26.89 -32.58 -9.95
N GLN A 51 -26.22 -31.87 -9.07
CA GLN A 51 -25.26 -32.46 -8.12
C GLN A 51 -25.94 -33.47 -7.20
N LYS A 52 -27.10 -33.13 -6.64
CA LYS A 52 -27.91 -34.05 -5.80
C LYS A 52 -28.40 -35.27 -6.57
N LEU A 53 -28.76 -35.11 -7.85
CA LEU A 53 -29.24 -36.19 -8.72
C LEU A 53 -28.09 -36.97 -9.38
N GLY A 54 -26.82 -36.61 -9.14
CA GLY A 54 -25.66 -37.26 -9.77
C GLY A 54 -25.56 -37.03 -11.28
N VAL A 55 -26.18 -35.98 -11.81
CA VAL A 55 -26.23 -35.64 -13.23
C VAL A 55 -25.06 -34.77 -13.64
N ASN A 56 -24.44 -35.10 -14.77
CA ASN A 56 -23.41 -34.24 -15.39
C ASN A 56 -24.06 -33.11 -16.21
N ALA A 57 -24.13 -31.92 -15.61
CA ALA A 57 -24.72 -30.75 -16.26
C ALA A 57 -24.09 -30.37 -17.62
N GLY A 58 -22.78 -30.59 -17.79
CA GLY A 58 -22.09 -30.31 -19.04
C GLY A 58 -22.49 -31.22 -20.18
N LEU A 59 -22.71 -32.53 -19.92
CA LEU A 59 -23.18 -33.47 -20.90
C LEU A 59 -24.61 -33.16 -21.32
N LEU A 60 -25.48 -32.84 -20.36
CA LEU A 60 -26.87 -32.47 -20.62
C LEU A 60 -26.95 -31.19 -21.48
N ASN A 61 -26.15 -30.17 -21.11
CA ASN A 61 -26.10 -28.93 -21.86
C ASN A 61 -25.64 -29.12 -23.33
N ASN A 62 -24.63 -29.99 -23.55
CA ASN A 62 -24.15 -30.32 -24.90
C ASN A 62 -25.19 -31.06 -25.74
N GLN A 63 -26.00 -31.92 -25.08
CA GLN A 63 -27.11 -32.60 -25.78
C GLN A 63 -28.20 -31.61 -26.20
N VAL A 64 -28.55 -30.68 -25.30
CA VAL A 64 -29.52 -29.62 -25.59
C VAL A 64 -29.04 -28.73 -26.74
N ASP A 65 -27.76 -28.34 -26.76
CA ASP A 65 -27.19 -27.51 -27.84
C ASP A 65 -27.25 -28.22 -29.20
N ARG A 66 -26.89 -29.52 -29.26
CA ARG A 66 -26.97 -30.30 -30.49
C ARG A 66 -28.40 -30.42 -31.02
N GLU A 67 -29.37 -30.59 -30.12
CA GLU A 67 -30.78 -30.66 -30.51
C GLU A 67 -31.27 -29.32 -31.10
N ILE A 68 -30.94 -28.21 -30.46
CA ILE A 68 -31.24 -26.85 -30.96
C ILE A 68 -30.63 -26.62 -32.34
N GLU A 69 -29.37 -27.04 -32.56
CA GLU A 69 -28.71 -26.90 -33.86
C GLU A 69 -29.40 -27.72 -34.99
N SER A 70 -30.07 -28.82 -34.61
CA SER A 70 -30.76 -29.72 -35.56
C SER A 70 -32.16 -29.25 -35.96
N LEU A 71 -32.74 -28.28 -35.24
CA LEU A 71 -34.08 -27.78 -35.51
C LEU A 71 -34.19 -27.00 -36.81
N PRO A 72 -35.38 -27.02 -37.47
CA PRO A 72 -35.58 -26.33 -38.75
C PRO A 72 -35.42 -24.82 -38.64
N LYS A 73 -34.61 -24.24 -39.53
CA LYS A 73 -34.38 -22.78 -39.59
C LYS A 73 -35.37 -22.13 -40.56
N VAL A 74 -36.05 -21.07 -40.06
CA VAL A 74 -37.08 -20.35 -40.84
C VAL A 74 -36.78 -18.86 -40.75
N ASN A 75 -36.60 -18.20 -41.88
CA ASN A 75 -36.35 -16.75 -41.92
C ASN A 75 -37.66 -15.97 -41.88
N GLY A 76 -37.82 -15.12 -40.85
CA GLY A 76 -38.89 -14.13 -40.72
C GLY A 76 -40.16 -14.65 -40.04
N GLY A 77 -40.55 -14.02 -38.97
CA GLY A 77 -41.74 -14.27 -38.15
C GLY A 77 -41.49 -13.99 -36.67
N GLU A 78 -42.52 -13.66 -35.92
CA GLU A 78 -42.36 -13.56 -34.44
C GLU A 78 -42.30 -14.96 -33.84
N PRO A 79 -41.41 -15.20 -32.85
CA PRO A 79 -41.34 -16.48 -32.15
C PRO A 79 -42.63 -16.78 -31.40
N TYR A 80 -43.10 -18.03 -31.51
CA TYR A 80 -44.28 -18.52 -30.79
C TYR A 80 -43.96 -19.81 -30.01
N LEU A 81 -44.67 -20.09 -28.93
CA LEU A 81 -44.54 -21.33 -28.17
C LEU A 81 -45.09 -22.52 -28.94
N SER A 82 -44.33 -23.60 -29.06
CA SER A 82 -44.85 -24.89 -29.56
C SER A 82 -45.93 -25.42 -28.60
N ARG A 83 -46.68 -26.39 -29.08
CA ARG A 83 -47.68 -27.04 -28.25
C ARG A 83 -47.04 -27.71 -27.02
N GLU A 84 -45.93 -28.40 -27.24
CA GLU A 84 -45.18 -29.11 -26.20
C GLU A 84 -44.58 -28.13 -25.18
N ALA A 85 -44.06 -26.98 -25.62
CA ALA A 85 -43.55 -25.95 -24.71
C ALA A 85 -44.67 -25.31 -23.86
N ASN A 86 -45.83 -25.07 -24.50
CA ASN A 86 -46.99 -24.56 -23.79
C ASN A 86 -47.54 -25.57 -22.75
N ASP A 87 -47.60 -26.88 -23.12
CA ASP A 87 -48.00 -27.95 -22.20
C ASP A 87 -47.00 -28.09 -21.04
N ALA A 88 -45.70 -27.88 -21.27
CA ALA A 88 -44.68 -27.90 -20.22
C ALA A 88 -44.85 -26.76 -19.20
N LEU A 89 -45.12 -25.54 -19.68
CA LEU A 89 -45.41 -24.41 -18.82
C LEU A 89 -46.71 -24.58 -18.03
N GLN A 90 -47.74 -25.18 -18.65
CA GLN A 90 -49.01 -25.51 -17.96
C GLN A 90 -48.77 -26.55 -16.84
N LYS A 91 -47.97 -27.59 -17.12
CA LYS A 91 -47.57 -28.58 -16.09
C LYS A 91 -46.76 -27.96 -14.94
N ALA A 92 -45.90 -26.97 -15.23
CA ALA A 92 -45.21 -26.18 -14.24
C ALA A 92 -46.20 -25.41 -13.33
N ILE A 93 -47.23 -24.79 -13.89
CA ILE A 93 -48.29 -24.10 -13.16
C ILE A 93 -49.05 -25.12 -12.26
N ASP A 94 -49.43 -26.26 -12.81
CA ASP A 94 -50.14 -27.31 -12.05
C ASP A 94 -49.29 -27.83 -10.88
N TYR A 95 -47.97 -27.97 -11.07
CA TYR A 95 -47.05 -28.41 -10.04
C TYR A 95 -46.89 -27.33 -8.96
N SER A 96 -46.74 -26.07 -9.32
CA SER A 96 -46.69 -24.93 -8.37
C SER A 96 -47.97 -24.85 -7.51
N ASN A 97 -49.15 -25.01 -8.17
CA ASN A 97 -50.42 -25.01 -7.45
C ASN A 97 -50.52 -26.15 -6.44
N LYS A 98 -50.02 -27.37 -6.75
CA LYS A 98 -49.95 -28.51 -5.80
C LYS A 98 -49.10 -28.20 -4.58
N LEU A 99 -48.00 -27.44 -4.75
CA LEU A 99 -47.13 -27.01 -3.68
C LEU A 99 -47.70 -25.84 -2.88
N GLY A 100 -48.79 -25.20 -3.40
CA GLY A 100 -49.44 -24.04 -2.79
C GLY A 100 -48.68 -22.74 -2.98
N ASP A 101 -47.96 -22.61 -4.10
CA ASP A 101 -47.21 -21.45 -4.50
C ASP A 101 -48.11 -20.41 -5.21
N GLN A 102 -47.75 -19.13 -5.09
CA GLN A 102 -48.39 -18.03 -5.81
C GLN A 102 -47.71 -17.71 -7.15
N PHE A 103 -46.41 -18.07 -7.30
CA PHE A 103 -45.63 -17.87 -8.51
C PHE A 103 -44.99 -19.19 -8.97
N VAL A 104 -44.82 -19.31 -10.28
CA VAL A 104 -44.12 -20.45 -10.90
C VAL A 104 -42.63 -20.18 -10.94
N ALA A 105 -41.86 -20.97 -10.20
CA ALA A 105 -40.39 -20.85 -10.08
C ALA A 105 -39.69 -21.77 -11.10
N LEU A 106 -38.38 -21.57 -11.30
CA LEU A 106 -37.55 -22.33 -12.23
C LEU A 106 -37.58 -23.84 -11.98
N GLU A 107 -37.56 -24.27 -10.72
CA GLU A 107 -37.65 -25.71 -10.39
C GLU A 107 -39.02 -26.32 -10.74
N ALA A 108 -40.08 -25.52 -10.67
CA ALA A 108 -41.39 -25.96 -11.15
C ALA A 108 -41.43 -26.02 -12.68
N MET A 109 -40.76 -25.09 -13.37
CA MET A 109 -40.58 -25.16 -14.83
C MET A 109 -39.76 -26.40 -15.23
N LEU A 110 -38.70 -26.74 -14.49
CA LEU A 110 -37.90 -27.93 -14.75
C LEU A 110 -38.71 -29.21 -14.56
N MET A 111 -39.56 -29.27 -13.54
CA MET A 111 -40.50 -30.38 -13.35
C MET A 111 -41.54 -30.43 -14.49
N GLY A 112 -42.08 -29.30 -14.91
CA GLY A 112 -43.00 -29.22 -16.03
C GLY A 112 -42.40 -29.76 -17.33
N LEU A 113 -41.18 -29.40 -17.64
CA LEU A 113 -40.41 -29.91 -18.79
C LEU A 113 -40.17 -31.42 -18.71
N PHE A 114 -39.90 -31.94 -17.51
CA PHE A 114 -39.71 -33.38 -17.28
C PHE A 114 -41.01 -34.20 -17.52
N LEU A 115 -42.18 -33.66 -17.16
CA LEU A 115 -43.44 -34.32 -17.23
C LEU A 115 -44.05 -34.38 -18.64
N VAL A 116 -43.59 -33.55 -19.58
CA VAL A 116 -44.08 -33.51 -20.95
C VAL A 116 -43.20 -34.39 -21.85
N LYS A 117 -43.79 -35.21 -22.72
CA LYS A 117 -43.01 -36.02 -23.67
C LYS A 117 -42.38 -35.13 -24.73
N SER A 118 -41.07 -34.85 -24.60
CA SER A 118 -40.30 -34.00 -25.48
C SER A 118 -38.85 -34.44 -25.52
N PRO A 119 -37.99 -33.96 -26.46
CA PRO A 119 -36.57 -34.21 -26.46
C PRO A 119 -35.91 -33.75 -25.12
N ALA A 120 -36.30 -32.61 -24.56
CA ALA A 120 -35.83 -32.13 -23.28
C ALA A 120 -36.08 -33.15 -22.15
N SER A 121 -37.28 -33.71 -22.07
CA SER A 121 -37.57 -34.71 -21.05
C SER A 121 -36.83 -36.04 -21.29
N ALA A 122 -36.56 -36.40 -22.55
CA ALA A 122 -35.77 -37.58 -22.88
C ALA A 122 -34.33 -37.43 -22.39
N PHE A 123 -33.69 -36.29 -22.67
CA PHE A 123 -32.31 -36.00 -22.17
C PHE A 123 -32.19 -35.99 -20.63
N MET A 124 -33.21 -35.46 -19.96
CA MET A 124 -33.24 -35.51 -18.49
C MET A 124 -33.37 -36.94 -17.96
N LYS A 125 -34.19 -37.79 -18.58
CA LYS A 125 -34.37 -39.22 -18.25
C LYS A 125 -33.11 -40.02 -18.58
N ASP A 126 -32.49 -39.81 -19.73
CA ASP A 126 -31.25 -40.46 -20.16
C ASP A 126 -30.07 -40.07 -19.24
N ALA A 127 -30.12 -38.88 -18.67
CA ALA A 127 -29.20 -38.43 -17.61
C ALA A 127 -29.45 -39.09 -16.24
N GLY A 128 -30.46 -39.96 -16.11
CA GLY A 128 -30.79 -40.74 -14.91
C GLY A 128 -31.79 -40.05 -13.98
N ILE A 129 -32.40 -38.93 -14.36
CA ILE A 129 -33.40 -38.24 -13.52
C ILE A 129 -34.72 -38.99 -13.53
N THR A 130 -35.28 -39.20 -12.34
CA THR A 130 -36.64 -39.72 -12.16
C THR A 130 -37.55 -38.66 -11.53
N GLU A 131 -38.89 -38.78 -11.78
CA GLU A 131 -39.87 -37.83 -11.22
C GLU A 131 -39.79 -37.76 -9.68
N LYS A 132 -39.65 -38.93 -9.05
CA LYS A 132 -39.59 -39.06 -7.58
C LYS A 132 -38.35 -38.41 -7.01
N GLU A 133 -37.19 -38.62 -7.61
CA GLU A 133 -35.92 -38.04 -7.16
C GLU A 133 -35.84 -36.55 -7.40
N LEU A 134 -36.34 -36.08 -8.58
CA LEU A 134 -36.43 -34.65 -8.87
C LEU A 134 -37.38 -33.94 -7.89
N GLY A 135 -38.53 -34.53 -7.61
CA GLY A 135 -39.46 -33.99 -6.59
C GLY A 135 -38.83 -33.92 -5.20
N ALA A 136 -38.14 -35.00 -4.76
CA ALA A 136 -37.46 -35.01 -3.49
C ALA A 136 -36.33 -33.97 -3.38
N ALA A 137 -35.55 -33.77 -4.46
CA ALA A 137 -34.51 -32.77 -4.53
C ALA A 137 -35.08 -31.33 -4.49
N ILE A 138 -36.25 -31.10 -5.14
CA ILE A 138 -36.96 -29.81 -5.05
C ILE A 138 -37.51 -29.56 -3.65
N ASP A 139 -38.08 -30.56 -2.99
CA ASP A 139 -38.59 -30.47 -1.63
C ASP A 139 -37.44 -30.15 -0.64
N GLU A 140 -36.29 -30.80 -0.81
CA GLU A 140 -35.07 -30.54 0.00
C GLU A 140 -34.52 -29.13 -0.27
N LEU A 141 -34.49 -28.69 -1.53
CA LEU A 141 -34.09 -27.32 -1.89
C LEU A 141 -34.96 -26.27 -1.21
N ARG A 142 -36.24 -26.50 -1.21
CA ARG A 142 -37.25 -25.59 -0.65
C ARG A 142 -37.35 -25.59 0.87
N LYS A 143 -36.95 -26.69 1.51
CA LYS A 143 -37.08 -26.89 2.97
C LYS A 143 -38.47 -26.49 3.50
N GLY A 144 -39.52 -26.84 2.76
CA GLY A 144 -40.91 -26.51 3.11
C GLY A 144 -41.37 -25.06 2.84
N LYS A 145 -40.56 -24.22 2.21
CA LYS A 145 -40.91 -22.85 1.87
C LYS A 145 -41.81 -22.81 0.61
N LYS A 146 -42.82 -21.93 0.66
CA LYS A 146 -43.70 -21.66 -0.51
C LYS A 146 -43.22 -20.44 -1.29
N VAL A 147 -43.40 -20.45 -2.58
CA VAL A 147 -43.08 -19.32 -3.50
C VAL A 147 -44.20 -18.30 -3.46
N THR A 148 -44.09 -17.32 -2.56
CA THR A 148 -45.11 -16.28 -2.36
C THR A 148 -44.72 -14.91 -2.94
N ALA A 149 -43.47 -14.76 -3.41
CA ALA A 149 -42.94 -13.54 -4.02
C ALA A 149 -42.31 -13.85 -5.38
N ALA A 150 -42.32 -12.88 -6.29
CA ALA A 150 -41.71 -13.01 -7.61
C ALA A 150 -40.19 -13.19 -7.59
N SER A 151 -39.52 -12.78 -6.47
CA SER A 151 -38.06 -12.92 -6.21
C SER A 151 -37.69 -14.13 -5.35
N ALA A 152 -38.59 -15.11 -5.19
CA ALA A 152 -38.39 -16.20 -4.21
C ALA A 152 -37.13 -17.06 -4.43
N GLU A 153 -36.68 -17.23 -5.69
CA GLU A 153 -35.45 -17.99 -5.97
C GLU A 153 -34.17 -17.33 -5.44
N ASP A 154 -34.19 -16.01 -5.22
CA ASP A 154 -33.03 -15.33 -4.62
C ASP A 154 -32.89 -15.65 -3.13
N THR A 155 -33.97 -16.14 -2.51
CA THR A 155 -34.02 -16.53 -1.09
C THR A 155 -33.56 -17.96 -0.82
N TYR A 156 -33.35 -18.78 -1.85
CA TYR A 156 -32.87 -20.18 -1.70
C TYR A 156 -31.35 -20.22 -1.68
N ASN A 157 -30.78 -20.95 -0.71
CA ASN A 157 -29.33 -21.08 -0.49
C ASN A 157 -28.64 -19.71 -0.40
N ALA A 158 -29.24 -18.77 0.33
CA ALA A 158 -28.72 -17.41 0.46
C ALA A 158 -27.31 -17.38 1.03
N LEU A 159 -26.98 -18.28 1.98
CA LEU A 159 -25.64 -18.41 2.54
C LEU A 159 -24.60 -18.78 1.46
N SER A 160 -24.89 -19.72 0.59
CA SER A 160 -23.94 -20.12 -0.45
C SER A 160 -23.74 -19.07 -1.54
N LYS A 161 -24.71 -18.15 -1.72
CA LYS A 161 -24.64 -17.05 -2.69
C LYS A 161 -23.97 -15.80 -2.13
N TYR A 162 -24.24 -15.49 -0.86
CA TYR A 162 -23.87 -14.19 -0.26
C TYR A 162 -22.92 -14.33 0.92
N ALA A 163 -22.42 -15.54 1.21
CA ALA A 163 -21.44 -15.75 2.26
C ALA A 163 -20.44 -16.87 1.90
N ILE A 164 -19.25 -16.74 2.42
CA ILE A 164 -18.13 -17.65 2.16
C ILE A 164 -17.97 -18.56 3.38
N ASN A 165 -17.97 -19.86 3.20
CA ASN A 165 -17.71 -20.84 4.26
C ASN A 165 -16.21 -20.91 4.58
N LEU A 166 -15.81 -20.31 5.72
CA LEU A 166 -14.40 -20.29 6.15
C LEU A 166 -13.90 -21.68 6.56
N ASN A 167 -14.73 -22.53 7.15
CA ASN A 167 -14.33 -23.90 7.52
C ASN A 167 -14.00 -24.74 6.28
N GLU A 168 -14.75 -24.59 5.21
CA GLU A 168 -14.48 -25.27 3.94
C GLU A 168 -13.17 -24.73 3.30
N ARG A 169 -12.98 -23.42 3.31
CA ARG A 169 -11.71 -22.82 2.86
C ARG A 169 -10.52 -23.31 3.68
N ALA A 170 -10.69 -23.43 5.01
CA ALA A 170 -9.66 -23.98 5.91
C ALA A 170 -9.33 -25.45 5.56
N ARG A 171 -10.33 -26.30 5.35
CA ARG A 171 -10.13 -27.69 4.93
C ARG A 171 -9.42 -27.81 3.58
N ASN A 172 -9.71 -26.90 2.67
CA ASN A 172 -9.12 -26.84 1.33
C ASN A 172 -7.74 -26.12 1.29
N GLY A 173 -7.18 -25.73 2.44
CA GLY A 173 -5.89 -25.04 2.53
C GLY A 173 -5.85 -23.63 1.92
N LYS A 174 -7.01 -23.02 1.68
CA LYS A 174 -7.15 -21.71 1.01
C LYS A 174 -7.11 -20.52 1.97
N LEU A 175 -6.97 -20.73 3.27
CA LEU A 175 -6.81 -19.69 4.27
C LEU A 175 -5.35 -19.61 4.71
N ASP A 176 -4.91 -18.40 5.01
CA ASP A 176 -3.56 -18.16 5.54
C ASP A 176 -3.40 -18.67 6.99
N PRO A 177 -2.20 -19.06 7.41
CA PRO A 177 -1.96 -19.41 8.80
C PRO A 177 -2.07 -18.17 9.68
N VAL A 178 -2.80 -18.28 10.79
CA VAL A 178 -2.95 -17.17 11.74
C VAL A 178 -1.97 -17.34 12.90
N ILE A 179 -1.15 -16.34 13.12
CA ILE A 179 -0.03 -16.37 14.06
C ILE A 179 -0.17 -15.16 15.00
N GLY A 180 0.13 -15.37 16.29
CA GLY A 180 0.22 -14.30 17.28
C GLY A 180 -1.13 -13.68 17.70
N ARG A 181 -2.27 -14.35 17.43
CA ARG A 181 -3.62 -13.91 17.82
C ARG A 181 -4.34 -14.88 18.75
N ASP A 182 -3.58 -15.64 19.52
CA ASP A 182 -4.12 -16.69 20.40
C ASP A 182 -4.99 -16.15 21.53
N GLU A 183 -4.66 -15.00 22.09
CA GLU A 183 -5.43 -14.38 23.17
C GLU A 183 -6.79 -13.88 22.68
N GLU A 184 -6.80 -13.18 21.55
CA GLU A 184 -8.02 -12.66 20.95
C GLU A 184 -8.93 -13.81 20.50
N ILE A 185 -8.39 -14.85 19.85
CA ILE A 185 -9.16 -16.04 19.45
C ILE A 185 -9.72 -16.75 20.69
N ARG A 186 -8.93 -16.90 21.76
CA ARG A 186 -9.40 -17.47 23.04
C ARG A 186 -10.53 -16.63 23.64
N ARG A 187 -10.41 -15.31 23.59
CA ARG A 187 -11.46 -14.40 24.06
C ARG A 187 -12.73 -14.51 23.23
N VAL A 188 -12.62 -14.60 21.92
CA VAL A 188 -13.77 -14.86 21.01
C VAL A 188 -14.46 -16.17 21.35
N LEU A 189 -13.70 -17.26 21.54
CA LEU A 189 -14.23 -18.58 21.94
C LEU A 189 -14.99 -18.50 23.28
N GLN A 190 -14.43 -17.80 24.27
CA GLN A 190 -15.09 -17.60 25.56
C GLN A 190 -16.44 -16.85 25.41
N ILE A 191 -16.47 -15.79 24.56
CA ILE A 191 -17.69 -15.02 24.34
C ILE A 191 -18.74 -15.85 23.60
N LEU A 192 -18.36 -16.57 22.54
CA LEU A 192 -19.26 -17.44 21.78
C LEU A 192 -19.88 -18.59 22.63
N SER A 193 -19.17 -19.03 23.67
CA SER A 193 -19.65 -20.06 24.61
C SER A 193 -20.60 -19.52 25.69
N ARG A 194 -20.83 -18.22 25.80
CA ARG A 194 -21.71 -17.62 26.79
C ARG A 194 -23.19 -17.85 26.46
N ARG A 195 -24.02 -17.89 27.49
CA ARG A 195 -25.48 -18.00 27.34
C ARG A 195 -26.13 -16.70 26.78
N THR A 196 -25.62 -15.54 27.20
CA THR A 196 -26.07 -14.22 26.79
C THR A 196 -24.89 -13.35 26.45
N LYS A 197 -25.05 -12.32 25.64
CA LYS A 197 -23.96 -11.46 25.12
C LYS A 197 -22.87 -12.31 24.47
N ASN A 198 -23.28 -13.23 23.62
CA ASN A 198 -22.44 -14.22 22.96
C ASN A 198 -21.98 -13.82 21.56
N ASN A 199 -22.14 -12.55 21.20
CA ASN A 199 -21.66 -12.00 19.94
C ASN A 199 -20.40 -11.14 20.19
N PRO A 200 -19.20 -11.59 19.84
CA PRO A 200 -18.01 -10.74 19.89
C PRO A 200 -18.03 -9.68 18.79
N ILE A 201 -17.50 -8.51 19.11
CA ILE A 201 -17.16 -7.47 18.12
C ILE A 201 -15.67 -7.16 18.22
N LEU A 202 -14.95 -7.38 17.13
CA LEU A 202 -13.53 -7.10 17.00
C LEU A 202 -13.36 -5.62 16.68
N ILE A 203 -12.67 -4.90 17.56
CA ILE A 203 -12.42 -3.46 17.39
C ILE A 203 -10.93 -3.23 17.27
N GLY A 204 -10.49 -2.61 16.18
CA GLY A 204 -9.10 -2.27 15.95
C GLY A 204 -8.93 -1.45 14.68
N GLU A 205 -7.76 -0.86 14.51
CA GLU A 205 -7.43 -0.08 13.33
C GLU A 205 -7.44 -0.93 12.04
N PRO A 206 -7.59 -0.32 10.85
CA PRO A 206 -7.47 -1.03 9.58
C PRO A 206 -6.11 -1.72 9.47
N GLY A 207 -6.08 -2.97 8.97
CA GLY A 207 -4.82 -3.71 8.78
C GLY A 207 -4.26 -4.40 10.03
N THR A 208 -4.93 -4.33 11.20
CA THR A 208 -4.47 -5.04 12.43
C THR A 208 -4.80 -6.53 12.44
N GLY A 209 -5.44 -7.08 11.41
CA GLY A 209 -5.72 -8.51 11.29
C GLY A 209 -7.02 -8.98 11.92
N LYS A 210 -8.06 -8.14 11.99
CA LYS A 210 -9.39 -8.51 12.50
C LYS A 210 -10.00 -9.71 11.76
N THR A 211 -9.93 -9.72 10.45
CA THR A 211 -10.44 -10.80 9.59
C THR A 211 -9.69 -12.11 9.82
N ALA A 212 -8.35 -12.03 10.02
CA ALA A 212 -7.51 -13.19 10.33
C ALA A 212 -7.95 -13.91 11.62
N ILE A 213 -8.49 -13.22 12.62
CA ILE A 213 -9.02 -13.85 13.85
C ILE A 213 -10.20 -14.79 13.53
N ALA A 214 -11.09 -14.40 12.62
CA ALA A 214 -12.20 -15.24 12.20
C ALA A 214 -11.71 -16.47 11.40
N GLU A 215 -10.70 -16.28 10.56
CA GLU A 215 -10.03 -17.35 9.81
C GLU A 215 -9.28 -18.32 10.74
N GLY A 216 -8.56 -17.80 11.73
CA GLY A 216 -7.89 -18.60 12.76
C GLY A 216 -8.86 -19.40 13.60
N LEU A 217 -10.03 -18.85 13.92
CA LEU A 217 -11.09 -19.57 14.58
C LEU A 217 -11.62 -20.73 13.71
N ALA A 218 -11.80 -20.52 12.42
CA ALA A 218 -12.20 -21.57 11.47
C ALA A 218 -11.15 -22.69 11.40
N HIS A 219 -9.86 -22.37 11.39
CA HIS A 219 -8.78 -23.36 11.46
C HIS A 219 -8.84 -24.19 12.73
N ARG A 220 -9.06 -23.56 13.91
CA ARG A 220 -9.17 -24.29 15.19
C ARG A 220 -10.40 -25.20 15.23
N ILE A 221 -11.54 -24.76 14.69
CA ILE A 221 -12.74 -25.60 14.60
C ILE A 221 -12.47 -26.83 13.74
N VAL A 222 -11.85 -26.66 12.57
CA VAL A 222 -11.54 -27.78 11.65
C VAL A 222 -10.57 -28.78 12.28
N ARG A 223 -9.58 -28.30 13.07
CA ARG A 223 -8.63 -29.14 13.80
C ARG A 223 -9.22 -29.76 15.09
N GLY A 224 -10.42 -29.32 15.49
CA GLY A 224 -11.04 -29.80 16.76
C GLY A 224 -10.46 -29.14 18.02
N ASP A 225 -9.61 -28.10 17.88
CA ASP A 225 -8.96 -27.37 18.99
C ASP A 225 -9.87 -26.24 19.51
N VAL A 226 -11.09 -26.61 19.86
CA VAL A 226 -12.12 -25.73 20.40
C VAL A 226 -12.95 -26.48 21.44
N PRO A 227 -13.66 -25.78 22.36
CA PRO A 227 -14.63 -26.38 23.28
C PRO A 227 -15.65 -27.24 22.54
N GLU A 228 -16.14 -28.32 23.20
CA GLU A 228 -17.03 -29.35 22.62
C GLU A 228 -18.27 -28.73 21.93
N ASN A 229 -18.84 -27.68 22.54
CA ASN A 229 -20.02 -26.98 22.00
C ASN A 229 -19.76 -26.15 20.75
N LEU A 230 -18.52 -26.02 20.32
CA LEU A 230 -18.12 -25.25 19.14
C LEU A 230 -17.56 -26.14 18.01
N LYS A 231 -17.26 -27.41 18.25
CA LYS A 231 -16.68 -28.32 17.25
C LYS A 231 -17.54 -28.53 16.00
N SER A 232 -18.89 -28.53 16.16
CA SER A 232 -19.82 -28.69 15.05
C SER A 232 -20.11 -27.39 14.31
N LYS A 233 -19.62 -26.24 14.81
CA LYS A 233 -19.97 -24.93 14.26
C LYS A 233 -19.27 -24.64 12.95
N GLN A 234 -19.96 -23.87 12.08
CA GLN A 234 -19.43 -23.39 10.82
C GLN A 234 -19.43 -21.87 10.83
N ILE A 235 -18.34 -21.28 10.34
CA ILE A 235 -18.20 -19.82 10.22
C ILE A 235 -18.42 -19.45 8.76
N PHE A 236 -19.39 -18.58 8.53
CA PHE A 236 -19.64 -17.97 7.23
C PHE A 236 -19.29 -16.49 7.26
N SER A 237 -18.42 -16.06 6.37
CA SER A 237 -18.09 -14.63 6.15
C SER A 237 -19.09 -14.01 5.19
N LEU A 238 -19.81 -13.00 5.62
CA LEU A 238 -20.81 -12.29 4.81
C LEU A 238 -20.11 -11.45 3.74
N ASP A 239 -20.47 -11.64 2.48
CA ASP A 239 -19.96 -10.85 1.36
C ASP A 239 -20.90 -9.67 1.07
N MET A 240 -20.52 -8.50 1.56
CA MET A 240 -21.29 -7.26 1.35
C MET A 240 -21.35 -6.86 -0.13
N GLY A 241 -20.28 -7.13 -0.89
CA GLY A 241 -20.21 -6.86 -2.33
C GLY A 241 -21.25 -7.69 -3.10
N ALA A 242 -21.32 -8.99 -2.80
CA ALA A 242 -22.31 -9.90 -3.42
C ALA A 242 -23.76 -9.54 -3.06
N LEU A 243 -24.00 -9.06 -1.83
CA LEU A 243 -25.34 -8.62 -1.41
C LEU A 243 -25.83 -7.38 -2.18
N VAL A 244 -24.94 -6.45 -2.50
CA VAL A 244 -25.24 -5.19 -3.18
C VAL A 244 -25.21 -5.33 -4.70
N ALA A 245 -24.34 -6.20 -5.22
CA ALA A 245 -24.16 -6.37 -6.67
C ALA A 245 -25.48 -6.73 -7.39
N GLY A 246 -25.84 -5.96 -8.41
CA GLY A 246 -27.05 -6.17 -9.19
C GLY A 246 -28.38 -5.84 -8.51
N ALA A 247 -28.38 -5.37 -7.26
CA ALA A 247 -29.59 -4.88 -6.62
C ALA A 247 -30.01 -3.52 -7.21
N LYS A 248 -31.11 -3.53 -8.00
CA LYS A 248 -31.63 -2.29 -8.64
C LYS A 248 -32.40 -1.41 -7.67
N TYR A 249 -32.98 -1.99 -6.62
CA TYR A 249 -33.81 -1.31 -5.63
C TYR A 249 -33.38 -1.67 -4.20
N LYS A 250 -33.57 -0.74 -3.27
CA LYS A 250 -33.27 -0.91 -1.83
C LYS A 250 -33.90 -2.18 -1.22
N GLY A 251 -35.12 -2.54 -1.63
CA GLY A 251 -35.83 -3.72 -1.13
C GLY A 251 -35.16 -5.04 -1.46
N GLU A 252 -34.43 -5.14 -2.57
CA GLU A 252 -33.74 -6.39 -2.97
C GLU A 252 -32.56 -6.71 -2.05
N PHE A 253 -31.77 -5.71 -1.67
CA PHE A 253 -30.71 -5.89 -0.68
C PHE A 253 -31.25 -6.35 0.70
N GLU A 254 -32.31 -5.68 1.17
CA GLU A 254 -32.97 -6.02 2.44
C GLU A 254 -33.52 -7.46 2.43
N GLU A 255 -34.11 -7.89 1.32
CA GLU A 255 -34.64 -9.24 1.13
C GLU A 255 -33.52 -10.29 1.11
N ARG A 256 -32.41 -10.04 0.41
CA ARG A 256 -31.21 -10.90 0.38
C ARG A 256 -30.60 -11.05 1.77
N LEU A 257 -30.37 -9.96 2.49
CA LEU A 257 -29.83 -9.98 3.84
C LEU A 257 -30.79 -10.73 4.81
N LYS A 258 -32.11 -10.47 4.72
CA LYS A 258 -33.11 -11.16 5.52
C LYS A 258 -33.11 -12.67 5.24
N SER A 259 -32.88 -13.08 4.00
CA SER A 259 -32.80 -14.48 3.62
C SER A 259 -31.57 -15.16 4.22
N VAL A 260 -30.39 -14.51 4.19
CA VAL A 260 -29.17 -15.00 4.87
C VAL A 260 -29.43 -15.15 6.38
N VAL A 261 -29.97 -14.11 7.03
CA VAL A 261 -30.24 -14.13 8.48
C VAL A 261 -31.23 -15.25 8.85
N ASN A 262 -32.29 -15.43 8.06
CA ASN A 262 -33.27 -16.49 8.28
C ASN A 262 -32.65 -17.89 8.15
N GLU A 263 -31.72 -18.09 7.19
CA GLU A 263 -31.01 -19.36 7.00
C GLU A 263 -30.08 -19.66 8.16
N VAL A 264 -29.36 -18.63 8.68
CA VAL A 264 -28.55 -18.74 9.90
C VAL A 264 -29.42 -19.09 11.11
N ILE A 265 -30.57 -18.45 11.29
CA ILE A 265 -31.51 -18.77 12.40
C ILE A 265 -32.01 -20.21 12.31
N GLN A 266 -32.36 -20.67 11.12
CA GLN A 266 -32.85 -22.04 10.89
C GLN A 266 -31.81 -23.12 11.18
N SER A 267 -30.51 -22.78 11.18
CA SER A 267 -29.44 -23.69 11.56
C SER A 267 -29.35 -23.98 13.08
N GLU A 268 -30.29 -23.42 13.88
CA GLU A 268 -30.35 -23.63 15.34
C GLU A 268 -29.01 -23.34 16.05
N GLY A 269 -28.27 -22.30 15.51
CA GLY A 269 -27.00 -21.85 16.06
C GLY A 269 -25.79 -22.72 15.68
N GLU A 270 -25.89 -23.60 14.67
CA GLU A 270 -24.73 -24.28 14.10
C GLU A 270 -23.85 -23.34 13.24
N ILE A 271 -24.42 -22.27 12.74
CA ILE A 271 -23.74 -21.29 11.91
C ILE A 271 -23.42 -20.02 12.73
N ILE A 272 -22.19 -19.55 12.58
CA ILE A 272 -21.70 -18.28 13.11
C ILE A 272 -21.43 -17.37 11.91
N LEU A 273 -22.11 -16.21 11.87
CA LEU A 273 -21.95 -15.24 10.78
C LEU A 273 -20.85 -14.25 11.12
N PHE A 274 -19.75 -14.25 10.37
CA PHE A 274 -18.75 -13.20 10.45
C PHE A 274 -19.15 -12.05 9.53
N ILE A 275 -19.17 -10.83 10.08
CA ILE A 275 -19.54 -9.61 9.36
C ILE A 275 -18.39 -8.62 9.50
N ASP A 276 -17.61 -8.51 8.43
CA ASP A 276 -16.59 -7.47 8.36
C ASP A 276 -17.23 -6.11 8.08
N GLU A 277 -16.61 -5.05 8.57
CA GLU A 277 -17.14 -3.68 8.49
C GLU A 277 -18.63 -3.60 8.92
N ILE A 278 -18.99 -4.27 10.03
CA ILE A 278 -20.38 -4.38 10.50
C ILE A 278 -21.09 -3.02 10.66
N HIS A 279 -20.32 -1.93 10.80
CA HIS A 279 -20.83 -0.57 10.86
C HIS A 279 -21.58 -0.15 9.59
N THR A 280 -21.24 -0.72 8.43
CA THR A 280 -21.91 -0.45 7.15
C THR A 280 -23.37 -0.87 7.17
N LEU A 281 -23.69 -1.94 7.93
CA LEU A 281 -25.05 -2.41 8.12
C LEU A 281 -25.82 -1.60 9.19
N VAL A 282 -25.12 -0.94 10.11
CA VAL A 282 -25.70 -0.22 11.25
C VAL A 282 -25.84 1.28 10.96
N GLY A 283 -24.89 1.85 10.22
CA GLY A 283 -24.74 3.29 10.01
C GLY A 283 -25.45 3.86 8.79
N ALA A 284 -25.89 3.03 7.89
CA ALA A 284 -26.43 3.43 6.58
C ALA A 284 -27.81 4.16 6.64
N GLY A 285 -28.38 4.40 7.83
CA GLY A 285 -29.76 4.91 7.99
C GLY A 285 -29.94 6.43 8.11
N LYS A 286 -28.93 7.29 7.94
CA LYS A 286 -29.03 8.75 8.20
C LYS A 286 -28.96 9.67 6.97
N GLY A 287 -28.88 9.15 5.75
CA GLY A 287 -29.00 9.93 4.51
C GLY A 287 -30.27 9.56 3.74
N ASP A 288 -30.85 10.47 2.98
CA ASP A 288 -31.93 10.18 2.06
C ASP A 288 -31.55 9.04 1.10
N GLY A 289 -32.05 7.83 1.38
CA GLY A 289 -31.77 6.64 0.59
C GLY A 289 -30.85 5.59 1.25
N ALA A 290 -30.36 5.79 2.46
CA ALA A 290 -29.44 4.85 3.11
C ALA A 290 -30.14 3.60 3.69
N MET A 291 -29.47 2.43 3.62
CA MET A 291 -29.96 1.11 3.99
C MET A 291 -30.06 0.96 5.52
N ASP A 292 -31.22 0.63 6.05
CA ASP A 292 -31.41 0.36 7.50
C ASP A 292 -31.38 -1.16 7.75
N ALA A 293 -30.26 -1.79 7.41
CA ALA A 293 -30.04 -3.22 7.64
C ALA A 293 -30.01 -3.57 9.15
N ALA A 294 -29.74 -2.59 10.01
CA ALA A 294 -29.76 -2.77 11.45
C ALA A 294 -31.14 -3.28 11.96
N ASN A 295 -32.23 -2.82 11.38
CA ASN A 295 -33.55 -3.25 11.76
C ASN A 295 -33.87 -4.72 11.42
N ILE A 296 -33.13 -5.31 10.48
CA ILE A 296 -33.22 -6.73 10.15
C ILE A 296 -32.43 -7.57 11.19
N LEU A 297 -31.25 -7.12 11.60
CA LEU A 297 -30.36 -7.85 12.53
C LEU A 297 -30.82 -7.73 13.98
N LYS A 298 -31.30 -6.55 14.43
CA LYS A 298 -31.67 -6.26 15.83
C LYS A 298 -32.64 -7.28 16.43
N PRO A 299 -33.74 -7.69 15.79
CA PRO A 299 -34.67 -8.67 16.37
C PRO A 299 -34.03 -10.04 16.59
N ALA A 300 -33.22 -10.54 15.62
CA ALA A 300 -32.56 -11.82 15.71
C ALA A 300 -31.45 -11.82 16.79
N LEU A 301 -30.65 -10.76 16.87
CA LEU A 301 -29.67 -10.54 17.93
C LEU A 301 -30.34 -10.39 19.31
N ALA A 302 -31.48 -9.70 19.37
CA ALA A 302 -32.22 -9.50 20.64
C ALA A 302 -32.73 -10.80 21.22
N ARG A 303 -33.22 -11.73 20.40
CA ARG A 303 -33.69 -13.04 20.79
C ARG A 303 -32.59 -14.07 21.03
N GLY A 304 -31.33 -13.73 20.61
CA GLY A 304 -30.19 -14.64 20.69
C GLY A 304 -30.22 -15.77 19.64
N GLU A 305 -31.03 -15.59 18.60
CA GLU A 305 -31.20 -16.55 17.50
C GLU A 305 -30.07 -16.47 16.49
N LEU A 306 -29.47 -15.26 16.33
CA LEU A 306 -28.32 -15.01 15.47
C LEU A 306 -27.05 -15.02 16.30
N ARG A 307 -26.09 -15.86 15.92
CA ARG A 307 -24.70 -15.81 16.40
C ARG A 307 -23.83 -15.12 15.36
N SER A 308 -23.15 -14.07 15.78
CA SER A 308 -22.31 -13.29 14.86
C SER A 308 -21.01 -12.85 15.51
N ILE A 309 -20.00 -12.69 14.68
CA ILE A 309 -18.73 -12.02 14.98
C ILE A 309 -18.71 -10.75 14.13
N GLY A 310 -18.70 -9.58 14.72
CA GLY A 310 -18.56 -8.31 14.00
C GLY A 310 -17.10 -7.85 13.99
N ALA A 311 -16.68 -7.11 12.96
CA ALA A 311 -15.42 -6.39 12.93
C ALA A 311 -15.66 -4.93 12.51
N THR A 312 -14.96 -3.99 13.17
CA THR A 312 -15.06 -2.55 12.88
C THR A 312 -13.85 -1.80 13.44
N THR A 313 -13.73 -0.51 13.13
CA THR A 313 -12.75 0.38 13.77
C THR A 313 -13.31 1.00 15.07
N LEU A 314 -12.44 1.59 15.89
CA LEU A 314 -12.84 2.24 17.13
C LEU A 314 -13.76 3.45 16.87
N ASP A 315 -13.40 4.29 15.90
CA ASP A 315 -14.18 5.47 15.53
C ASP A 315 -15.58 5.10 15.04
N GLU A 316 -15.69 4.07 14.23
CA GLU A 316 -16.96 3.57 13.69
C GLU A 316 -17.81 2.90 14.78
N TYR A 317 -17.17 2.18 15.71
CA TYR A 317 -17.86 1.63 16.88
C TYR A 317 -18.49 2.74 17.72
N GLN A 318 -17.73 3.77 18.05
CA GLN A 318 -18.21 4.92 18.82
C GLN A 318 -19.34 5.68 18.09
N LYS A 319 -19.19 5.85 16.78
CA LYS A 319 -20.15 6.60 15.96
C LYS A 319 -21.47 5.87 15.78
N TYR A 320 -21.46 4.55 15.62
CA TYR A 320 -22.62 3.76 15.21
C TYR A 320 -23.14 2.80 16.29
N PHE A 321 -22.27 2.15 17.08
CA PHE A 321 -22.66 1.13 18.06
C PHE A 321 -22.93 1.70 19.45
N GLU A 322 -22.09 2.56 19.99
CA GLU A 322 -22.29 3.15 21.32
C GLU A 322 -23.57 4.00 21.41
N LYS A 323 -23.97 4.58 20.29
CA LYS A 323 -25.22 5.37 20.21
C LYS A 323 -26.45 4.49 20.17
N ASP A 324 -26.34 3.22 19.79
CA ASP A 324 -27.43 2.25 19.77
C ASP A 324 -27.35 1.27 20.96
N LYS A 325 -27.97 1.64 22.04
CA LYS A 325 -28.00 0.84 23.31
C LYS A 325 -28.51 -0.58 23.13
N ALA A 326 -29.29 -0.86 22.09
CA ALA A 326 -29.79 -2.20 21.80
C ALA A 326 -28.71 -3.11 21.26
N LEU A 327 -27.85 -2.61 20.38
CA LEU A 327 -26.69 -3.31 19.83
C LEU A 327 -25.57 -3.41 20.86
N GLU A 328 -25.22 -2.33 21.56
CA GLU A 328 -24.20 -2.29 22.61
C GLU A 328 -24.39 -3.41 23.66
N ARG A 329 -25.63 -3.65 24.06
CA ARG A 329 -25.96 -4.70 25.04
C ARG A 329 -25.83 -6.13 24.50
N ARG A 330 -25.71 -6.32 23.21
CA ARG A 330 -25.68 -7.64 22.54
C ARG A 330 -24.28 -8.06 22.10
N PHE A 331 -23.42 -7.09 21.82
CA PHE A 331 -22.06 -7.35 21.46
C PHE A 331 -21.10 -7.23 22.66
N GLN A 332 -20.07 -8.04 22.67
CA GLN A 332 -18.97 -7.98 23.63
C GLN A 332 -17.69 -7.58 22.91
N ILE A 333 -17.07 -6.52 23.36
CA ILE A 333 -15.85 -5.97 22.75
C ILE A 333 -14.67 -6.93 22.93
N VAL A 334 -13.91 -7.09 21.86
CA VAL A 334 -12.57 -7.70 21.80
C VAL A 334 -11.68 -6.68 21.08
N MET A 335 -10.74 -6.09 21.82
CA MET A 335 -9.76 -5.18 21.24
C MET A 335 -8.76 -5.98 20.42
N VAL A 336 -8.40 -5.45 19.26
CA VAL A 336 -7.39 -6.00 18.33
C VAL A 336 -6.37 -4.92 18.08
N ASP A 337 -5.38 -4.88 18.96
CA ASP A 337 -4.33 -3.89 18.91
C ASP A 337 -3.32 -4.19 17.80
N GLU A 338 -2.58 -3.17 17.37
CA GLU A 338 -1.44 -3.33 16.47
C GLU A 338 -0.40 -4.25 17.15
N PRO A 339 0.06 -5.32 16.46
CA PRO A 339 1.07 -6.21 17.02
C PRO A 339 2.41 -5.47 17.15
N ASP A 340 3.19 -5.85 18.16
CA ASP A 340 4.55 -5.35 18.31
C ASP A 340 5.49 -5.84 17.20
N GLU A 341 6.70 -5.28 17.14
CA GLU A 341 7.72 -5.61 16.13
C GLU A 341 7.99 -7.13 16.07
N MET A 342 8.22 -7.77 17.23
CA MET A 342 8.58 -9.20 17.30
C MET A 342 7.41 -10.11 16.87
N SER A 343 6.21 -9.76 17.26
CA SER A 343 4.99 -10.48 16.84
C SER A 343 4.76 -10.30 15.33
N SER A 344 4.97 -9.10 14.80
CA SER A 344 4.85 -8.81 13.37
C SER A 344 5.88 -9.59 12.53
N ILE A 345 7.15 -9.66 12.97
CA ILE A 345 8.17 -10.50 12.33
C ILE A 345 7.74 -11.97 12.33
N SER A 346 7.19 -12.46 13.44
CA SER A 346 6.71 -13.84 13.53
C SER A 346 5.54 -14.11 12.59
N ILE A 347 4.62 -13.16 12.43
CA ILE A 347 3.50 -13.25 11.48
C ILE A 347 4.03 -13.33 10.04
N LEU A 348 4.94 -12.43 9.64
CA LEU A 348 5.51 -12.42 8.30
C LEU A 348 6.31 -13.70 8.00
N ARG A 349 7.07 -14.21 8.99
CA ARG A 349 7.76 -15.50 8.85
C ARG A 349 6.80 -16.65 8.57
N GLY A 350 5.64 -16.65 9.20
CA GLY A 350 4.60 -17.66 8.96
C GLY A 350 3.89 -17.53 7.62
N LEU A 351 3.82 -16.31 7.06
CA LEU A 351 3.24 -16.05 5.74
C LEU A 351 4.26 -16.21 4.60
N LYS A 352 5.56 -16.15 4.91
CA LYS A 352 6.67 -16.16 3.96
C LYS A 352 6.52 -17.20 2.86
N GLU A 353 6.31 -18.46 3.22
CA GLU A 353 6.26 -19.60 2.27
C GLU A 353 5.15 -19.41 1.22
N ARG A 354 4.01 -18.83 1.61
CA ARG A 354 2.90 -18.56 0.68
C ARG A 354 3.22 -17.48 -0.34
N TYR A 355 3.86 -16.40 0.11
CA TYR A 355 4.30 -15.32 -0.78
C TYR A 355 5.43 -15.77 -1.69
N GLU A 356 6.39 -16.55 -1.18
CA GLU A 356 7.44 -17.18 -1.99
C GLU A 356 6.86 -18.06 -3.10
N ASN A 357 5.84 -18.85 -2.80
CA ASN A 357 5.18 -19.73 -3.78
C ASN A 357 4.35 -18.93 -4.79
N HIS A 358 3.64 -17.88 -4.33
CA HIS A 358 2.83 -17.05 -5.21
C HIS A 358 3.68 -16.30 -6.25
N HIS A 359 4.72 -15.59 -5.77
CA HIS A 359 5.61 -14.81 -6.62
C HIS A 359 6.74 -15.61 -7.24
N LYS A 360 6.94 -16.85 -6.79
CA LYS A 360 8.02 -17.72 -7.25
C LYS A 360 9.42 -17.12 -7.04
N VAL A 361 9.60 -16.45 -5.93
CA VAL A 361 10.88 -15.87 -5.49
C VAL A 361 11.19 -16.34 -4.07
N ARG A 362 12.42 -16.18 -3.61
CA ARG A 362 12.80 -16.44 -2.23
C ARG A 362 12.83 -15.12 -1.45
N ILE A 363 12.37 -15.14 -0.20
CA ILE A 363 12.38 -13.98 0.69
C ILE A 363 13.36 -14.27 1.83
N LYS A 364 14.39 -13.44 1.99
CA LYS A 364 15.34 -13.59 3.09
C LYS A 364 14.73 -13.14 4.41
N ASP A 365 15.29 -13.62 5.51
CA ASP A 365 14.84 -13.23 6.84
C ASP A 365 15.16 -11.76 7.15
N ASP A 366 16.26 -11.24 6.61
CA ASP A 366 16.62 -9.82 6.69
C ASP A 366 15.60 -8.91 5.97
N ALA A 367 15.01 -9.37 4.86
CA ALA A 367 13.91 -8.67 4.20
C ALA A 367 12.66 -8.60 5.08
N ILE A 368 12.33 -9.68 5.78
CA ILE A 368 11.18 -9.72 6.72
C ILE A 368 11.39 -8.72 7.86
N ILE A 369 12.57 -8.75 8.47
CA ILE A 369 12.93 -7.83 9.55
C ILE A 369 12.88 -6.38 9.02
N ALA A 370 13.47 -6.13 7.86
CA ALA A 370 13.44 -4.81 7.22
C ALA A 370 12.01 -4.34 6.91
N ALA A 371 11.13 -5.23 6.41
CA ALA A 371 9.74 -4.89 6.11
C ALA A 371 8.99 -4.38 7.36
N VAL A 372 9.17 -5.03 8.51
CA VAL A 372 8.56 -4.61 9.77
C VAL A 372 9.19 -3.30 10.27
N GLN A 373 10.51 -3.25 10.41
CA GLN A 373 11.22 -2.10 10.99
C GLN A 373 11.08 -0.84 10.13
N LEU A 374 11.23 -0.97 8.80
CA LEU A 374 11.11 0.17 7.91
C LEU A 374 9.66 0.65 7.78
N SER A 375 8.69 -0.27 7.77
CA SER A 375 7.28 0.14 7.75
C SER A 375 6.84 0.83 9.04
N GLU A 376 7.28 0.35 10.19
CA GLU A 376 6.99 0.99 11.49
C GLU A 376 7.57 2.40 11.54
N ARG A 377 8.81 2.56 11.06
CA ARG A 377 9.55 3.82 11.11
C ARG A 377 9.08 4.83 10.06
N TYR A 378 8.80 4.39 8.82
CA TYR A 378 8.60 5.27 7.67
C TYR A 378 7.15 5.37 7.18
N ILE A 379 6.28 4.40 7.51
CA ILE A 379 4.87 4.38 7.10
C ILE A 379 4.00 4.55 8.34
N THR A 380 3.59 5.80 8.60
CA THR A 380 2.89 6.18 9.84
C THR A 380 1.37 6.26 9.71
N ASP A 381 0.85 6.18 8.51
CA ASP A 381 -0.59 6.26 8.19
C ASP A 381 -1.26 4.90 8.04
N ARG A 382 -0.50 3.81 8.21
CA ARG A 382 -0.95 2.41 8.17
C ARG A 382 -0.45 1.64 9.39
N PHE A 383 -1.06 0.50 9.67
CA PHE A 383 -0.79 -0.32 10.86
C PHE A 383 -0.16 -1.66 10.51
N LEU A 384 0.64 -2.20 11.43
CA LEU A 384 1.16 -3.56 11.38
C LEU A 384 0.03 -4.58 11.65
N PRO A 385 0.11 -5.80 11.08
CA PRO A 385 1.17 -6.30 10.20
C PRO A 385 0.96 -5.92 8.71
N ASP A 386 -0.18 -5.38 8.32
CA ASP A 386 -0.63 -5.21 6.94
C ASP A 386 0.38 -4.41 6.09
N LYS A 387 0.84 -3.25 6.60
CA LYS A 387 1.84 -2.43 5.90
C LYS A 387 3.15 -3.16 5.62
N ALA A 388 3.59 -4.07 6.50
CA ALA A 388 4.80 -4.86 6.31
C ALA A 388 4.57 -6.04 5.34
N ILE A 389 3.38 -6.63 5.36
CA ILE A 389 2.96 -7.65 4.40
C ILE A 389 2.91 -7.05 3.00
N ASP A 390 2.31 -5.88 2.82
CA ASP A 390 2.23 -5.18 1.53
C ASP A 390 3.63 -4.87 0.97
N LEU A 391 4.59 -4.44 1.81
CA LEU A 391 5.98 -4.22 1.38
C LEU A 391 6.64 -5.50 0.89
N MET A 392 6.45 -6.60 1.62
CA MET A 392 6.98 -7.91 1.25
C MET A 392 6.36 -8.40 -0.07
N ASP A 393 5.06 -8.22 -0.23
CA ASP A 393 4.31 -8.59 -1.43
C ASP A 393 4.78 -7.78 -2.66
N GLU A 394 4.88 -6.45 -2.55
CA GLU A 394 5.33 -5.59 -3.64
C GLU A 394 6.79 -5.83 -4.02
N ALA A 395 7.68 -6.04 -3.03
CA ALA A 395 9.08 -6.36 -3.31
C ALA A 395 9.22 -7.70 -4.03
N ALA A 396 8.45 -8.71 -3.60
CA ALA A 396 8.42 -10.02 -4.25
C ALA A 396 7.83 -9.93 -5.68
N ALA A 397 6.78 -9.15 -5.88
CA ALA A 397 6.19 -8.90 -7.19
C ALA A 397 7.16 -8.18 -8.13
N LYS A 398 7.89 -7.16 -7.63
CA LYS A 398 8.91 -6.43 -8.38
C LYS A 398 10.01 -7.39 -8.85
N LEU A 399 10.57 -8.16 -7.92
CA LEU A 399 11.63 -9.12 -8.23
C LEU A 399 11.14 -10.17 -9.24
N ARG A 400 9.90 -10.63 -9.13
CA ARG A 400 9.30 -11.56 -10.10
C ARG A 400 9.26 -10.98 -11.51
N ILE A 401 8.87 -9.71 -11.66
CA ILE A 401 8.87 -9.01 -12.94
C ILE A 401 10.30 -8.91 -13.50
N GLU A 402 11.28 -8.61 -12.64
CA GLU A 402 12.69 -8.55 -13.03
C GLU A 402 13.24 -9.90 -13.52
N VAL A 403 12.89 -11.00 -12.84
CA VAL A 403 13.24 -12.37 -13.23
C VAL A 403 12.64 -12.76 -14.58
N ASP A 404 11.40 -12.34 -14.85
CA ASP A 404 10.71 -12.62 -16.10
C ASP A 404 11.14 -11.68 -17.25
N SER A 405 11.70 -10.52 -16.93
CA SER A 405 12.14 -9.50 -17.89
C SER A 405 13.54 -9.80 -18.42
N VAL A 406 13.86 -9.14 -19.53
CA VAL A 406 15.23 -9.13 -20.06
C VAL A 406 16.11 -8.29 -19.14
N PRO A 407 17.28 -8.79 -18.66
CA PRO A 407 18.18 -8.03 -17.82
C PRO A 407 18.59 -6.68 -18.44
N GLU A 408 18.76 -5.64 -17.61
CA GLU A 408 19.07 -4.28 -18.05
C GLU A 408 20.32 -4.23 -18.93
N ALA A 409 21.38 -4.96 -18.56
CA ALA A 409 22.60 -5.05 -19.35
C ALA A 409 22.37 -5.60 -20.77
N LEU A 410 21.47 -6.58 -20.91
CA LEU A 410 21.13 -7.15 -22.22
C LEU A 410 20.24 -6.19 -23.03
N ASP A 411 19.34 -5.45 -22.37
CA ASP A 411 18.50 -4.46 -23.03
C ASP A 411 19.32 -3.25 -23.49
N GLU A 412 20.31 -2.79 -22.70
CA GLU A 412 21.24 -1.73 -23.12
C GLU A 412 22.04 -2.13 -24.35
N ILE A 413 22.63 -3.35 -24.37
CA ILE A 413 23.34 -3.85 -25.54
C ILE A 413 22.41 -3.90 -26.76
N SER A 414 21.20 -4.42 -26.61
CA SER A 414 20.22 -4.50 -27.68
C SER A 414 19.81 -3.10 -28.22
N ARG A 415 19.63 -2.10 -27.31
CA ARG A 415 19.34 -0.72 -27.71
C ARG A 415 20.53 -0.09 -28.45
N ARG A 416 21.76 -0.33 -27.96
CA ARG A 416 22.99 0.17 -28.61
C ARG A 416 23.15 -0.40 -30.00
N ILE A 417 22.93 -1.70 -30.16
CA ILE A 417 22.93 -2.34 -31.49
C ILE A 417 21.93 -1.68 -32.43
N LYS A 418 20.67 -1.48 -31.99
CA LYS A 418 19.66 -0.81 -32.80
C LYS A 418 20.05 0.61 -33.19
N GLN A 419 20.63 1.38 -32.26
CA GLN A 419 21.12 2.74 -32.53
C GLN A 419 22.22 2.74 -33.62
N LEU A 420 23.20 1.85 -33.49
CA LEU A 420 24.28 1.73 -34.46
C LEU A 420 23.79 1.20 -35.83
N GLU A 421 22.81 0.31 -35.86
CA GLU A 421 22.18 -0.14 -37.10
C GLU A 421 21.47 1.02 -37.83
N ILE A 422 20.75 1.90 -37.08
CA ILE A 422 20.13 3.10 -37.64
C ILE A 422 21.21 4.06 -38.20
N GLU A 423 22.30 4.28 -37.44
CA GLU A 423 23.42 5.12 -37.85
C GLU A 423 24.07 4.56 -39.10
N ARG A 424 24.31 3.25 -39.15
CA ARG A 424 24.88 2.56 -40.33
C ARG A 424 24.01 2.77 -41.58
N GLU A 425 22.70 2.64 -41.46
CA GLU A 425 21.80 2.87 -42.60
C GLU A 425 21.75 4.36 -43.05
N ALA A 426 21.93 5.29 -42.12
CA ALA A 426 22.07 6.71 -42.47
C ALA A 426 23.38 7.01 -43.24
N ILE A 427 24.51 6.51 -42.71
CA ILE A 427 25.85 6.73 -43.36
C ILE A 427 25.99 6.00 -44.68
N LYS A 428 25.29 4.90 -44.90
CA LYS A 428 25.25 4.19 -46.19
C LYS A 428 24.80 5.09 -47.35
N ARG A 429 24.02 6.12 -47.04
CA ARG A 429 23.57 7.13 -48.03
C ARG A 429 24.66 8.16 -48.34
N GLU A 430 25.65 8.33 -47.45
CA GLU A 430 26.74 9.31 -47.57
C GLU A 430 28.02 8.72 -48.21
N ASN A 431 28.05 7.38 -48.45
CA ASN A 431 29.18 6.63 -49.07
C ASN A 431 30.53 6.70 -48.31
N ASP A 432 30.48 6.90 -46.96
CA ASP A 432 31.70 6.86 -46.13
C ASP A 432 32.09 5.41 -45.79
N THR A 433 33.00 4.83 -46.58
CA THR A 433 33.40 3.40 -46.50
C THR A 433 34.19 3.07 -45.23
N GLU A 434 34.99 4.00 -44.67
CA GLU A 434 35.78 3.76 -43.47
C GLU A 434 34.85 3.70 -42.23
N LYS A 435 33.93 4.61 -42.09
CA LYS A 435 32.97 4.65 -41.00
C LYS A 435 31.99 3.51 -41.03
N LEU A 436 31.57 3.07 -42.23
CA LEU A 436 30.74 1.87 -42.41
C LEU A 436 31.45 0.58 -41.94
N GLN A 437 32.76 0.46 -42.17
CA GLN A 437 33.53 -0.70 -41.68
C GLN A 437 33.70 -0.69 -40.16
N GLN A 438 33.94 0.47 -39.56
CA GLN A 438 34.02 0.62 -38.10
C GLN A 438 32.70 0.26 -37.42
N LEU A 439 31.58 0.79 -37.91
CA LEU A 439 30.23 0.49 -37.38
C LEU A 439 29.88 -0.99 -37.57
N ALA A 440 30.23 -1.59 -38.70
CA ALA A 440 29.98 -3.00 -38.94
C ALA A 440 30.74 -3.91 -37.97
N LYS A 441 31.96 -3.52 -37.59
CA LYS A 441 32.78 -4.25 -36.61
C LYS A 441 32.15 -4.08 -35.19
N GLU A 442 31.82 -2.84 -34.77
CA GLU A 442 31.22 -2.57 -33.47
C GLU A 442 29.88 -3.31 -33.29
N ILE A 443 29.06 -3.32 -34.34
CA ILE A 443 27.80 -4.08 -34.36
C ILE A 443 28.04 -5.58 -34.23
N ALA A 444 29.09 -6.13 -34.93
CA ALA A 444 29.40 -7.54 -34.85
C ALA A 444 29.89 -7.97 -33.46
N ASP A 445 30.77 -7.17 -32.85
CA ASP A 445 31.30 -7.40 -31.51
C ASP A 445 30.17 -7.35 -30.46
N LEU A 446 29.28 -6.35 -30.53
CA LEU A 446 28.13 -6.23 -29.64
C LEU A 446 27.09 -7.35 -29.84
N LYS A 447 26.89 -7.84 -31.07
CA LYS A 447 26.00 -8.99 -31.33
C LYS A 447 26.57 -10.30 -30.78
N GLU A 448 27.86 -10.47 -30.82
CA GLU A 448 28.54 -11.63 -30.19
C GLU A 448 28.35 -11.56 -28.66
N GLU A 449 28.55 -10.40 -28.07
CA GLU A 449 28.33 -10.16 -26.64
C GLU A 449 26.87 -10.39 -26.26
N GLU A 450 25.90 -9.82 -27.00
CA GLU A 450 24.47 -10.06 -26.83
C GLU A 450 24.13 -11.54 -26.81
N THR A 451 24.70 -12.30 -27.75
CA THR A 451 24.43 -13.75 -27.85
C THR A 451 24.93 -14.50 -26.63
N LYS A 452 26.15 -14.16 -26.14
CA LYS A 452 26.73 -14.76 -24.93
C LYS A 452 25.87 -14.43 -23.67
N PHE A 453 25.51 -13.18 -23.50
CA PHE A 453 24.65 -12.75 -22.37
C PHE A 453 23.26 -13.40 -22.43
N ARG A 454 22.67 -13.46 -23.61
CA ARG A 454 21.34 -14.08 -23.82
C ARG A 454 21.38 -15.59 -23.52
N ALA A 455 22.42 -16.31 -23.94
CA ALA A 455 22.58 -17.74 -23.64
C ALA A 455 22.77 -17.98 -22.14
N LYS A 456 23.59 -17.17 -21.46
CA LYS A 456 23.77 -17.24 -19.99
C LYS A 456 22.45 -16.98 -19.26
N TRP A 457 21.76 -15.89 -19.59
CA TRP A 457 20.47 -15.56 -19.00
C TRP A 457 19.43 -16.66 -19.18
N GLN A 458 19.34 -17.25 -20.35
CA GLN A 458 18.39 -18.32 -20.63
C GLN A 458 18.69 -19.58 -19.81
N SER A 459 19.96 -19.93 -19.64
CA SER A 459 20.39 -21.05 -18.80
C SER A 459 20.09 -20.82 -17.32
N GLU A 460 20.34 -19.61 -16.78
CA GLU A 460 19.97 -19.24 -15.42
C GLU A 460 18.45 -19.31 -15.22
N LYS A 461 17.66 -18.76 -16.16
CA LYS A 461 16.19 -18.75 -16.12
C LYS A 461 15.60 -20.16 -16.11
N GLU A 462 16.15 -21.10 -16.86
CA GLU A 462 15.71 -22.50 -16.88
C GLU A 462 15.93 -23.18 -15.52
N LEU A 463 17.08 -22.96 -14.88
CA LEU A 463 17.37 -23.50 -13.55
C LEU A 463 16.45 -22.89 -12.47
N VAL A 464 16.25 -21.57 -12.51
CA VAL A 464 15.30 -20.87 -11.61
C VAL A 464 13.89 -21.43 -11.76
N ASN A 465 13.39 -21.57 -12.98
CA ASN A 465 12.06 -22.15 -13.22
C ASN A 465 11.94 -23.60 -12.69
N ARG A 466 13.00 -24.40 -12.80
CA ARG A 466 13.01 -25.77 -12.27
C ARG A 466 12.94 -25.80 -10.73
N ILE A 467 13.68 -24.92 -10.06
CA ILE A 467 13.61 -24.77 -8.59
C ILE A 467 12.18 -24.40 -8.17
N GLN A 468 11.57 -23.46 -8.89
CA GLN A 468 10.22 -23.01 -8.60
C GLN A 468 9.16 -24.10 -8.79
N GLN A 469 9.27 -24.85 -9.88
CA GLN A 469 8.34 -25.98 -10.13
C GLN A 469 8.42 -27.03 -9.01
N ASN A 470 9.64 -27.35 -8.57
CA ASN A 470 9.81 -28.29 -7.46
C ASN A 470 9.24 -27.77 -6.13
N LYS A 471 9.28 -26.45 -5.87
CA LYS A 471 8.63 -25.85 -4.69
C LYS A 471 7.09 -25.98 -4.75
N ILE A 472 6.49 -25.70 -5.91
CA ILE A 472 5.04 -25.89 -6.12
C ILE A 472 4.66 -27.35 -5.91
N ASP A 473 5.46 -28.29 -6.40
CA ASP A 473 5.24 -29.72 -6.20
C ASP A 473 5.28 -30.10 -4.72
N ILE A 474 6.20 -29.53 -3.93
CA ILE A 474 6.29 -29.75 -2.48
C ILE A 474 5.05 -29.22 -1.76
N GLU A 475 4.54 -28.05 -2.13
CA GLU A 475 3.32 -27.50 -1.52
C GLU A 475 2.11 -28.39 -1.78
N ASN A 476 1.93 -28.83 -3.03
CA ASN A 476 0.88 -29.77 -3.37
C ASN A 476 0.99 -31.10 -2.60
N LEU A 477 2.21 -31.61 -2.43
CA LEU A 477 2.47 -32.82 -1.65
C LEU A 477 2.19 -32.60 -0.15
N ARG A 478 2.52 -31.45 0.43
CA ARG A 478 2.17 -31.11 1.83
C ARG A 478 0.66 -31.06 2.01
N PHE A 479 -0.04 -30.39 1.11
CA PHE A 479 -1.51 -30.36 1.14
C PHE A 479 -2.13 -31.75 1.03
N GLU A 480 -1.58 -32.62 0.18
CA GLU A 480 -2.03 -34.02 0.05
C GLU A 480 -1.74 -34.83 1.30
N ALA A 481 -0.61 -34.57 1.98
CA ALA A 481 -0.26 -35.18 3.25
C ALA A 481 -1.23 -34.77 4.38
N ASP A 482 -1.52 -33.47 4.50
CA ASP A 482 -2.43 -32.94 5.51
C ASP A 482 -3.87 -33.47 5.31
N LYS A 483 -4.32 -33.59 4.07
CA LYS A 483 -5.59 -34.21 3.74
C LYS A 483 -5.62 -35.71 4.12
N ALA A 484 -4.56 -36.44 3.79
CA ALA A 484 -4.43 -37.86 4.14
C ALA A 484 -4.35 -38.06 5.67
N GLU A 485 -3.76 -37.11 6.41
CA GLU A 485 -3.72 -37.14 7.88
C GLU A 485 -5.12 -36.96 8.49
N LEU A 486 -5.93 -36.05 7.96
CA LEU A 486 -7.34 -35.86 8.35
C LEU A 486 -8.21 -37.11 8.04
N GLU A 487 -7.88 -37.86 6.99
CA GLU A 487 -8.54 -39.11 6.61
C GLU A 487 -7.99 -40.35 7.40
N GLY A 488 -6.97 -40.16 8.26
CA GLY A 488 -6.35 -41.19 9.05
C GLY A 488 -5.42 -42.14 8.27
N ALA A 489 -5.02 -41.78 7.06
CA ALA A 489 -4.17 -42.60 6.18
C ALA A 489 -2.66 -42.39 6.47
N TYR A 490 -2.20 -42.69 7.68
CA TYR A 490 -0.84 -42.41 8.18
C TYR A 490 0.28 -43.05 7.34
N GLY A 491 0.07 -44.17 6.68
CA GLY A 491 1.03 -44.77 5.77
C GLY A 491 1.31 -43.90 4.56
N LYS A 492 0.28 -43.29 3.97
CA LYS A 492 0.39 -42.35 2.86
C LYS A 492 1.07 -41.05 3.29
N VAL A 493 0.78 -40.57 4.50
CA VAL A 493 1.43 -39.40 5.09
C VAL A 493 2.93 -39.60 5.22
N ALA A 494 3.36 -40.78 5.73
CA ALA A 494 4.78 -41.10 5.89
C ALA A 494 5.49 -41.17 4.51
N GLU A 495 4.89 -41.83 3.51
CA GLU A 495 5.43 -41.86 2.15
C GLU A 495 5.64 -40.45 1.55
N ILE A 496 4.62 -39.61 1.70
CA ILE A 496 4.70 -38.25 1.15
C ILE A 496 5.76 -37.44 1.88
N ARG A 497 5.71 -37.36 3.21
CA ARG A 497 6.61 -36.51 4.02
C ARG A 497 8.06 -36.93 3.98
N TYR A 498 8.33 -38.27 4.08
CA TYR A 498 9.69 -38.77 4.21
C TYR A 498 10.35 -39.22 2.90
N ALA A 499 9.58 -39.50 1.84
CA ALA A 499 10.15 -39.89 0.56
C ALA A 499 9.98 -38.83 -0.50
N LYS A 500 8.74 -38.46 -0.85
CA LYS A 500 8.48 -37.60 -2.01
C LYS A 500 8.94 -36.14 -1.79
N ILE A 501 8.62 -35.54 -0.62
CA ILE A 501 9.04 -34.19 -0.29
C ILE A 501 10.56 -34.12 -0.21
N LYS A 502 11.19 -35.09 0.50
CA LYS A 502 12.65 -35.12 0.62
C LYS A 502 13.35 -35.24 -0.74
N GLN A 503 12.84 -36.08 -1.63
CA GLN A 503 13.39 -36.16 -3.00
C GLN A 503 13.34 -34.82 -3.73
N LYS A 504 12.24 -34.07 -3.61
CA LYS A 504 12.09 -32.76 -4.23
C LYS A 504 13.00 -31.70 -3.59
N GLU A 505 13.20 -31.77 -2.27
CA GLU A 505 14.16 -30.91 -1.56
C GLU A 505 15.60 -31.16 -2.03
N ASP A 506 16.00 -32.44 -2.18
CA ASP A 506 17.31 -32.81 -2.71
C ASP A 506 17.50 -32.34 -4.15
N GLU A 507 16.47 -32.41 -4.99
CA GLU A 507 16.49 -31.85 -6.36
C GLU A 507 16.66 -30.33 -6.36
N ILE A 508 16.01 -29.62 -5.45
CA ILE A 508 16.16 -28.17 -5.29
C ILE A 508 17.61 -27.83 -4.92
N HIS A 509 18.17 -28.49 -3.92
CA HIS A 509 19.55 -28.27 -3.50
C HIS A 509 20.56 -28.51 -4.64
N ALA A 510 20.42 -29.61 -5.36
CA ALA A 510 21.29 -29.91 -6.50
C ALA A 510 21.16 -28.86 -7.63
N THR A 511 19.95 -28.34 -7.86
CA THR A 511 19.74 -27.31 -8.90
C THR A 511 20.28 -25.95 -8.45
N GLN A 512 20.16 -25.62 -7.16
CA GLN A 512 20.73 -24.39 -6.58
C GLN A 512 22.26 -24.38 -6.67
N GLN A 513 22.93 -25.52 -6.39
CA GLN A 513 24.37 -25.62 -6.55
C GLN A 513 24.81 -25.36 -8.00
N LYS A 514 24.11 -25.97 -8.97
CA LYS A 514 24.39 -25.73 -10.40
C LYS A 514 24.18 -24.27 -10.81
N LEU A 515 23.13 -23.63 -10.25
CA LEU A 515 22.87 -22.22 -10.54
C LEU A 515 23.96 -21.32 -9.97
N HIS A 516 24.38 -21.58 -8.72
CA HIS A 516 25.48 -20.84 -8.08
C HIS A 516 26.80 -20.98 -8.86
N GLU A 517 27.14 -22.21 -9.34
CA GLU A 517 28.28 -22.43 -10.19
C GLU A 517 28.22 -21.68 -11.54
N LEU A 518 27.01 -21.57 -12.13
CA LEU A 518 26.78 -20.85 -13.37
C LEU A 518 26.86 -19.32 -13.22
N GLN A 519 26.36 -18.80 -12.11
CA GLN A 519 26.33 -17.37 -11.81
C GLN A 519 27.72 -16.81 -11.51
N GLY A 520 28.55 -17.53 -10.76
CA GLY A 520 29.83 -17.04 -10.29
C GLY A 520 29.74 -15.69 -9.59
N ASP A 521 30.68 -14.77 -9.84
CA ASP A 521 30.71 -13.43 -9.25
C ASP A 521 29.71 -12.43 -9.87
N LYS A 522 29.04 -12.79 -10.97
CA LYS A 522 28.09 -11.91 -11.70
C LYS A 522 26.81 -12.68 -12.03
N ALA A 523 25.87 -12.71 -11.08
CA ALA A 523 24.52 -13.20 -11.31
C ALA A 523 23.78 -12.24 -12.25
N MET A 524 23.09 -12.78 -13.26
CA MET A 524 22.23 -11.98 -14.14
C MET A 524 20.78 -11.91 -13.61
N ILE A 525 20.38 -12.89 -12.82
CA ILE A 525 19.05 -12.98 -12.22
C ILE A 525 19.22 -13.00 -10.71
N LYS A 526 18.60 -12.01 -10.03
CA LYS A 526 18.44 -12.01 -8.58
C LYS A 526 17.26 -12.92 -8.22
N GLU A 527 17.43 -13.84 -7.28
CA GLU A 527 16.39 -14.81 -6.90
C GLU A 527 15.76 -14.55 -5.55
N GLU A 528 16.39 -13.71 -4.76
CA GLU A 528 16.05 -13.50 -3.36
C GLU A 528 15.72 -12.04 -3.11
N VAL A 529 14.58 -11.80 -2.46
CA VAL A 529 14.23 -10.49 -1.90
C VAL A 529 15.06 -10.29 -0.64
N ASP A 530 15.80 -9.19 -0.57
CA ASP A 530 16.60 -8.81 0.60
C ASP A 530 16.12 -7.46 1.18
N ALA A 531 16.83 -6.99 2.21
CA ALA A 531 16.49 -5.72 2.88
C ALA A 531 16.55 -4.50 1.94
N GLU A 532 17.41 -4.54 0.89
CA GLU A 532 17.54 -3.44 -0.07
C GLU A 532 16.29 -3.32 -0.96
N ASP A 533 15.73 -4.45 -1.39
CA ASP A 533 14.48 -4.45 -2.19
C ASP A 533 13.31 -3.87 -1.39
N ILE A 534 13.22 -4.22 -0.12
CA ILE A 534 12.21 -3.64 0.79
C ILE A 534 12.44 -2.13 0.94
N ALA A 535 13.68 -1.70 1.13
CA ALA A 535 14.02 -0.29 1.25
C ALA A 535 13.70 0.49 -0.03
N ASP A 536 13.85 -0.13 -1.21
CA ASP A 536 13.43 0.44 -2.51
C ASP A 536 11.92 0.69 -2.56
N VAL A 537 11.12 -0.28 -2.11
CA VAL A 537 9.66 -0.14 -2.08
C VAL A 537 9.26 0.96 -1.10
N VAL A 538 9.82 0.97 0.10
CA VAL A 538 9.59 2.04 1.09
C VAL A 538 9.96 3.40 0.51
N SER A 539 11.09 3.49 -0.20
CA SER A 539 11.52 4.74 -0.85
C SER A 539 10.52 5.25 -1.88
N ARG A 540 9.91 4.35 -2.65
CA ARG A 540 8.88 4.73 -3.63
C ARG A 540 7.59 5.20 -2.95
N TRP A 541 7.16 4.55 -1.89
CA TRP A 541 5.92 4.91 -1.19
C TRP A 541 6.03 6.23 -0.44
N THR A 542 7.18 6.45 0.19
CA THR A 542 7.39 7.60 1.08
C THR A 542 8.09 8.78 0.41
N GLY A 543 8.74 8.54 -0.74
CA GLY A 543 9.63 9.52 -1.38
C GLY A 543 10.96 9.72 -0.64
N ILE A 544 11.29 8.88 0.35
CA ILE A 544 12.51 8.98 1.16
C ILE A 544 13.55 8.04 0.57
N PRO A 545 14.80 8.47 0.29
CA PRO A 545 15.84 7.62 -0.30
C PRO A 545 16.42 6.62 0.73
N VAL A 546 15.59 5.68 1.21
CA VAL A 546 15.93 4.73 2.30
C VAL A 546 17.11 3.85 1.93
N ASN A 547 17.26 3.44 0.66
CA ASN A 547 18.38 2.63 0.19
C ASN A 547 19.73 3.30 0.39
N LYS A 548 19.83 4.59 0.04
CA LYS A 548 21.06 5.35 0.25
C LYS A 548 21.35 5.54 1.73
N MET A 549 20.31 5.50 2.57
CA MET A 549 20.45 5.61 4.02
C MET A 549 20.97 4.31 4.66
N MET A 550 20.64 3.12 4.11
CA MET A 550 21.04 1.84 4.71
C MET A 550 22.50 1.46 4.45
N GLN A 551 23.01 1.65 3.23
CA GLN A 551 24.34 1.18 2.84
C GLN A 551 25.51 2.02 3.36
N SER A 552 25.25 3.30 3.67
CA SER A 552 26.32 4.21 4.09
C SER A 552 26.04 4.89 5.45
N GLU A 553 25.00 4.48 6.17
CA GLU A 553 24.59 5.20 7.40
C GLU A 553 25.71 5.27 8.45
N LYS A 554 26.41 4.17 8.70
CA LYS A 554 27.46 4.17 9.72
C LYS A 554 28.65 5.04 9.31
N ASP A 555 29.14 4.89 8.09
CA ASP A 555 30.30 5.64 7.60
C ASP A 555 29.96 7.10 7.35
N LYS A 556 28.80 7.41 6.77
CA LYS A 556 28.32 8.78 6.60
C LYS A 556 28.13 9.49 7.94
N LEU A 557 27.50 8.87 8.92
CA LEU A 557 27.29 9.49 10.22
C LEU A 557 28.59 9.74 11.00
N LEU A 558 29.63 8.92 10.77
CA LEU A 558 30.94 9.14 11.33
C LEU A 558 31.65 10.34 10.69
N HIS A 559 31.42 10.63 9.41
CA HIS A 559 32.02 11.75 8.65
C HIS A 559 31.05 12.94 8.45
N LEU A 560 29.96 13.01 9.21
CA LEU A 560 28.92 14.04 9.04
C LEU A 560 29.47 15.47 9.17
N GLU A 561 30.39 15.70 10.12
CA GLU A 561 31.01 17.02 10.29
C GLU A 561 31.82 17.44 9.08
N GLU A 562 32.62 16.55 8.53
CA GLU A 562 33.46 16.81 7.35
C GLU A 562 32.60 17.17 6.13
N GLU A 563 31.51 16.46 5.96
CA GLU A 563 30.59 16.72 4.86
C GLU A 563 29.84 18.05 5.01
N LEU A 564 29.39 18.38 6.22
CA LEU A 564 28.75 19.68 6.48
C LEU A 564 29.73 20.83 6.27
N HIS A 565 30.99 20.64 6.62
CA HIS A 565 32.06 21.63 6.39
C HIS A 565 32.36 21.91 4.90
N LYS A 566 32.07 20.97 4.00
CA LYS A 566 32.18 21.22 2.54
C LYS A 566 31.26 22.36 2.06
N ARG A 567 30.17 22.62 2.79
CA ARG A 567 29.17 23.63 2.43
C ARG A 567 29.09 24.79 3.42
N VAL A 568 29.41 24.56 4.70
CA VAL A 568 29.33 25.54 5.78
C VAL A 568 30.73 25.77 6.36
N VAL A 569 31.22 26.97 6.17
CA VAL A 569 32.54 27.38 6.64
C VAL A 569 32.45 27.85 8.11
N GLY A 570 33.40 27.43 8.93
CA GLY A 570 33.40 27.76 10.37
C GLY A 570 32.30 27.04 11.13
N GLN A 571 31.81 27.66 12.22
CA GLN A 571 30.63 27.20 13.00
C GLN A 571 30.78 25.76 13.60
N ASN A 572 31.98 25.37 14.01
CA ASN A 572 32.31 24.01 14.47
C ASN A 572 31.40 23.53 15.61
N GLU A 573 31.09 24.40 16.60
CA GLU A 573 30.19 24.05 17.70
C GLU A 573 28.81 23.63 17.20
N ALA A 574 28.25 24.37 16.24
CA ALA A 574 26.96 24.07 15.67
C ALA A 574 26.94 22.72 14.90
N ILE A 575 27.97 22.49 14.10
CA ILE A 575 28.11 21.29 13.28
C ILE A 575 28.27 20.05 14.19
N THR A 576 29.14 20.13 15.21
CA THR A 576 29.38 19.03 16.16
C THR A 576 28.09 18.71 16.95
N ALA A 577 27.39 19.71 17.46
CA ALA A 577 26.17 19.52 18.24
C ALA A 577 25.08 18.82 17.44
N ILE A 578 24.88 19.23 16.17
CA ILE A 578 23.94 18.58 15.27
C ILE A 578 24.36 17.15 14.96
N ALA A 579 25.65 16.93 14.65
CA ALA A 579 26.16 15.61 14.31
C ALA A 579 25.98 14.62 15.47
N ASP A 580 26.26 15.06 16.70
CA ASP A 580 26.07 14.25 17.90
C ASP A 580 24.59 13.93 18.19
N ALA A 581 23.69 14.89 17.99
CA ALA A 581 22.26 14.65 18.15
C ALA A 581 21.73 13.63 17.12
N VAL A 582 22.14 13.76 15.86
CA VAL A 582 21.78 12.82 14.80
C VAL A 582 22.34 11.42 15.10
N ARG A 583 23.60 11.32 15.53
CA ARG A 583 24.22 10.05 15.95
C ARG A 583 23.49 9.41 17.13
N ARG A 584 23.15 10.16 18.18
CA ARG A 584 22.38 9.65 19.34
C ARG A 584 21.02 9.09 18.90
N SER A 585 20.31 9.82 18.05
CA SER A 585 19.01 9.38 17.54
C SER A 585 19.14 8.11 16.72
N ARG A 586 20.14 8.02 15.83
CA ARG A 586 20.36 6.85 14.98
C ARG A 586 20.85 5.62 15.74
N ALA A 587 21.56 5.83 16.85
CA ALA A 587 21.97 4.77 17.76
C ALA A 587 20.84 4.27 18.69
N GLY A 588 19.63 4.84 18.59
CA GLY A 588 18.50 4.48 19.46
C GLY A 588 18.65 4.95 20.92
N LEU A 589 19.50 5.94 21.17
CA LEU A 589 19.80 6.46 22.51
C LEU A 589 18.93 7.67 22.90
N ASN A 590 18.05 8.13 22.01
CA ASN A 590 17.08 9.20 22.27
C ASN A 590 15.71 8.63 22.68
N ASP A 591 14.87 9.46 23.33
CA ASP A 591 13.47 9.13 23.57
C ASP A 591 12.75 8.96 22.22
N PRO A 592 12.21 7.76 21.92
CA PRO A 592 11.56 7.49 20.64
C PRO A 592 10.28 8.31 20.39
N ARG A 593 9.80 9.01 21.40
CA ARG A 593 8.63 9.90 21.29
C ARG A 593 8.99 11.29 20.77
N ARG A 594 10.23 11.73 20.88
CA ARG A 594 10.68 13.08 20.54
C ARG A 594 11.22 13.19 19.12
N PRO A 595 11.31 14.40 18.52
CA PRO A 595 12.04 14.61 17.27
C PRO A 595 13.49 14.13 17.34
N ILE A 596 14.14 13.92 16.18
CA ILE A 596 15.57 13.54 16.07
C ILE A 596 16.46 14.50 16.84
N GLY A 597 16.16 15.79 16.74
CA GLY A 597 16.84 16.85 17.48
C GLY A 597 16.12 18.17 17.37
N SER A 598 16.30 19.04 18.36
CA SER A 598 15.70 20.36 18.43
C SER A 598 16.76 21.41 18.82
N PHE A 599 16.94 22.44 18.01
CA PHE A 599 18.02 23.41 18.13
C PHE A 599 17.53 24.85 18.05
N ILE A 600 18.14 25.75 18.85
CA ILE A 600 18.03 27.19 18.64
C ILE A 600 19.39 27.72 18.19
N PHE A 601 19.42 28.38 17.03
CA PHE A 601 20.58 29.04 16.46
C PHE A 601 20.50 30.54 16.71
N LEU A 602 21.40 31.02 17.57
CA LEU A 602 21.54 32.43 17.92
C LEU A 602 22.69 33.05 17.12
N GLY A 603 22.56 34.26 16.65
CA GLY A 603 23.67 34.94 15.98
C GLY A 603 23.23 36.02 14.99
N THR A 604 24.16 36.75 14.45
CA THR A 604 23.94 37.84 13.49
C THR A 604 23.41 37.28 12.16
N THR A 605 22.87 38.14 11.31
CA THR A 605 22.44 37.76 9.97
C THR A 605 23.64 37.41 9.09
N GLY A 606 23.49 36.41 8.20
CA GLY A 606 24.52 36.07 7.20
C GLY A 606 25.70 35.22 7.71
N VAL A 607 25.62 34.63 8.89
CA VAL A 607 26.65 33.73 9.48
C VAL A 607 26.48 32.25 9.15
N GLY A 608 25.49 31.91 8.34
CA GLY A 608 25.30 30.51 7.87
C GLY A 608 24.20 29.69 8.55
N LYS A 609 23.35 30.27 9.44
CA LYS A 609 22.27 29.54 10.15
C LYS A 609 21.35 28.75 9.22
N THR A 610 20.81 29.42 8.20
CA THR A 610 19.91 28.80 7.20
C THR A 610 20.66 27.86 6.25
N GLU A 611 21.94 28.15 5.95
CA GLU A 611 22.76 27.31 5.07
C GLU A 611 23.10 25.97 5.74
N LEU A 612 23.35 25.97 7.06
CA LEU A 612 23.56 24.73 7.80
C LEU A 612 22.31 23.85 7.81
N ALA A 613 21.10 24.45 7.93
CA ALA A 613 19.85 23.71 7.83
C ALA A 613 19.66 23.07 6.43
N LYS A 614 20.03 23.78 5.36
CA LYS A 614 20.00 23.27 3.98
C LYS A 614 21.03 22.17 3.76
N ALA A 615 22.28 22.37 4.21
CA ALA A 615 23.34 21.36 4.11
C ALA A 615 22.97 20.07 4.84
N LEU A 616 22.32 20.21 6.00
CA LEU A 616 21.82 19.07 6.78
C LEU A 616 20.69 18.31 6.04
N ALA A 617 19.74 19.03 5.42
CA ALA A 617 18.68 18.42 4.64
C ALA A 617 19.23 17.69 3.42
N GLU A 618 20.13 18.30 2.66
CA GLU A 618 20.80 17.68 1.51
C GLU A 618 21.56 16.42 1.91
N TYR A 619 22.29 16.46 3.01
CA TYR A 619 23.11 15.34 3.43
C TYR A 619 22.30 14.16 3.98
N LEU A 620 21.30 14.42 4.83
CA LEU A 620 20.50 13.38 5.47
C LEU A 620 19.42 12.82 4.55
N PHE A 621 18.87 13.66 3.65
CA PHE A 621 17.71 13.32 2.83
C PHE A 621 17.98 13.40 1.32
N ASP A 622 19.25 13.65 0.91
CA ASP A 622 19.72 13.70 -0.48
C ASP A 622 19.01 14.79 -1.34
N ASP A 623 18.31 15.73 -0.70
CA ASP A 623 17.63 16.86 -1.35
C ASP A 623 17.53 18.06 -0.41
N GLU A 624 18.08 19.22 -0.80
CA GLU A 624 17.95 20.45 -0.01
C GLU A 624 16.50 20.93 0.14
N ASN A 625 15.58 20.48 -0.75
CA ASN A 625 14.16 20.78 -0.67
C ASN A 625 13.42 19.97 0.41
N MET A 626 14.07 18.98 1.03
CA MET A 626 13.57 18.29 2.22
C MET A 626 13.69 19.15 3.47
N MET A 627 13.56 20.46 3.30
CA MET A 627 13.48 21.47 4.35
C MET A 627 12.17 22.23 4.24
N THR A 628 11.40 22.26 5.35
CA THR A 628 10.23 23.13 5.48
C THR A 628 10.61 24.40 6.23
N ARG A 629 10.61 25.54 5.55
CA ARG A 629 10.92 26.85 6.17
C ARG A 629 9.63 27.60 6.47
N ILE A 630 9.51 28.06 7.71
CA ILE A 630 8.39 28.88 8.18
C ILE A 630 8.96 30.15 8.79
N ASP A 631 8.64 31.30 8.21
CA ASP A 631 9.08 32.62 8.70
C ASP A 631 8.13 33.11 9.78
N MET A 632 8.60 33.18 11.01
CA MET A 632 7.77 33.57 12.16
C MET A 632 7.36 35.05 12.14
N SER A 633 7.94 35.88 11.28
CA SER A 633 7.49 37.26 11.08
C SER A 633 6.08 37.34 10.49
N GLU A 634 5.62 36.28 9.81
CA GLU A 634 4.23 36.17 9.31
C GLU A 634 3.24 35.70 10.37
N TYR A 635 3.70 35.33 11.56
CA TYR A 635 2.94 34.68 12.63
C TYR A 635 2.93 35.46 13.93
N GLN A 636 2.89 36.74 13.85
CA GLN A 636 2.89 37.67 15.01
C GLN A 636 1.52 37.84 15.66
N GLU A 637 0.45 37.59 14.91
CA GLU A 637 -0.92 37.75 15.38
C GLU A 637 -1.48 36.45 15.95
N LYS A 638 -2.43 36.54 16.91
CA LYS A 638 -3.05 35.40 17.56
C LYS A 638 -3.72 34.42 16.58
N PHE A 639 -4.39 34.94 15.56
CA PHE A 639 -5.04 34.09 14.56
C PHE A 639 -4.07 33.41 13.59
N SER A 640 -2.81 33.85 13.53
CA SER A 640 -1.80 33.23 12.66
C SER A 640 -1.43 31.83 13.14
N ALA A 641 -1.56 31.51 14.44
CA ALA A 641 -1.33 30.17 14.98
C ALA A 641 -2.23 29.11 14.32
N THR A 642 -3.48 29.46 13.98
CA THR A 642 -4.39 28.54 13.28
C THR A 642 -3.95 28.20 11.87
N ARG A 643 -3.16 29.06 11.19
CA ARG A 643 -2.59 28.76 9.87
C ARG A 643 -1.57 27.63 9.93
N LEU A 644 -0.91 27.39 11.07
CA LEU A 644 0.04 26.27 11.23
C LEU A 644 -0.64 24.92 11.32
N ILE A 645 -1.78 24.85 12.06
CA ILE A 645 -2.50 23.59 12.36
C ILE A 645 -3.80 23.42 11.56
N GLY A 646 -4.29 24.50 10.92
CA GLY A 646 -5.56 24.58 10.21
C GLY A 646 -6.64 25.34 10.99
N SER A 647 -7.62 25.90 10.28
CA SER A 647 -8.73 26.64 10.85
C SER A 647 -9.75 25.70 11.52
N PRO A 648 -10.37 26.07 12.64
CA PRO A 648 -11.45 25.30 13.26
C PRO A 648 -12.66 25.11 12.35
N PRO A 649 -13.51 24.09 12.61
CA PRO A 649 -14.74 23.89 11.82
C PRO A 649 -15.63 25.13 11.82
N GLY A 650 -16.11 25.53 10.63
CA GLY A 650 -16.96 26.70 10.44
C GLY A 650 -16.23 28.00 10.13
N TYR A 651 -14.91 28.04 10.11
CA TYR A 651 -14.13 29.21 9.68
C TYR A 651 -13.61 29.04 8.25
N VAL A 652 -13.39 30.19 7.57
CA VAL A 652 -12.80 30.22 6.20
C VAL A 652 -11.43 29.56 6.22
N GLY A 653 -11.16 28.66 5.26
CA GLY A 653 -9.89 27.92 5.16
C GLY A 653 -9.86 26.59 5.94
N TYR A 654 -10.97 26.10 6.46
CA TYR A 654 -11.05 24.79 7.15
C TYR A 654 -10.61 23.63 6.25
N ASP A 655 -10.94 23.67 4.97
CA ASP A 655 -10.61 22.59 4.01
C ASP A 655 -9.14 22.59 3.58
N GLU A 656 -8.44 23.72 3.68
CA GLU A 656 -7.05 23.87 3.19
C GLU A 656 -6.01 23.17 4.07
N GLY A 657 -6.33 22.84 5.33
CA GLY A 657 -5.38 22.27 6.29
C GLY A 657 -4.34 23.28 6.81
N GLY A 658 -3.51 22.87 7.78
CA GLY A 658 -2.46 23.74 8.34
C GLY A 658 -1.17 23.68 7.53
N GLN A 659 -0.49 24.81 7.38
CA GLN A 659 0.77 24.88 6.60
C GLN A 659 1.84 23.95 7.17
N LEU A 660 2.05 23.93 8.50
CA LEU A 660 3.02 23.06 9.16
C LEU A 660 2.58 21.60 9.08
N THR A 661 1.33 21.32 9.46
CA THR A 661 0.82 19.95 9.52
C THR A 661 0.75 19.28 8.15
N GLU A 662 0.34 19.99 7.10
CA GLU A 662 0.32 19.46 5.73
C GLU A 662 1.74 19.30 5.15
N ALA A 663 2.67 20.24 5.45
CA ALA A 663 4.05 20.12 5.01
C ALA A 663 4.72 18.85 5.59
N ILE A 664 4.55 18.61 6.88
CA ILE A 664 5.16 17.44 7.56
C ILE A 664 4.44 16.15 7.18
N ARG A 665 3.13 16.16 6.98
CA ARG A 665 2.41 15.00 6.46
C ARG A 665 2.92 14.55 5.10
N ARG A 666 3.28 15.51 4.23
CA ARG A 666 3.86 15.23 2.91
C ARG A 666 5.35 14.88 2.97
N LYS A 667 6.08 15.43 3.96
CA LYS A 667 7.53 15.24 4.14
C LYS A 667 7.82 14.89 5.59
N PRO A 668 7.47 13.67 6.07
CA PRO A 668 7.64 13.27 7.46
C PRO A 668 9.12 13.14 7.87
N TYR A 669 10.03 13.12 6.90
CA TYR A 669 11.47 13.19 7.04
C TYR A 669 11.96 14.51 6.46
N SER A 670 12.21 15.49 7.31
CA SER A 670 12.62 16.82 6.85
C SER A 670 13.28 17.62 7.97
N VAL A 671 13.99 18.64 7.58
CA VAL A 671 14.41 19.70 8.49
C VAL A 671 13.29 20.75 8.54
N VAL A 672 12.80 21.03 9.73
CA VAL A 672 11.81 22.10 9.96
C VAL A 672 12.52 23.31 10.50
N LEU A 673 12.58 24.37 9.70
CA LEU A 673 13.24 25.63 10.04
C LEU A 673 12.20 26.70 10.39
N PHE A 674 12.15 27.09 11.67
CA PHE A 674 11.40 28.27 12.12
C PHE A 674 12.34 29.46 12.16
N ASP A 675 12.19 30.37 11.21
CA ASP A 675 13.06 31.55 11.08
C ASP A 675 12.52 32.70 11.93
N GLU A 676 13.39 33.43 12.63
CA GLU A 676 13.09 34.56 13.51
C GLU A 676 12.05 34.22 14.61
N ILE A 677 12.31 33.15 15.37
CA ILE A 677 11.37 32.57 16.38
C ILE A 677 10.94 33.61 17.44
N GLU A 678 11.76 34.63 17.73
CA GLU A 678 11.44 35.71 18.65
C GLU A 678 10.26 36.58 18.23
N LYS A 679 9.88 36.55 16.95
CA LYS A 679 8.73 37.30 16.41
C LYS A 679 7.41 36.55 16.53
N ALA A 680 7.45 35.26 16.88
CA ALA A 680 6.28 34.41 16.95
C ALA A 680 5.31 34.82 18.07
N HIS A 681 4.00 34.72 17.81
CA HIS A 681 3.00 34.90 18.87
C HIS A 681 3.15 33.84 19.97
N PRO A 682 2.94 34.17 21.26
CA PRO A 682 3.08 33.22 22.40
C PRO A 682 2.32 31.92 22.27
N ASP A 683 1.17 31.89 21.56
CA ASP A 683 0.38 30.67 21.34
C ASP A 683 1.10 29.64 20.46
N ILE A 684 2.04 30.07 19.60
CA ILE A 684 2.85 29.19 18.75
C ILE A 684 3.78 28.33 19.61
N PHE A 685 4.36 28.92 20.67
CA PHE A 685 5.20 28.14 21.57
C PHE A 685 4.43 27.00 22.25
N ASN A 686 3.11 27.18 22.53
CA ASN A 686 2.27 26.11 23.08
C ASN A 686 2.08 24.96 22.08
N ILE A 687 1.95 25.27 20.77
CA ILE A 687 1.87 24.26 19.70
C ILE A 687 3.22 23.52 19.59
N LEU A 688 4.32 24.26 19.59
CA LEU A 688 5.66 23.67 19.47
C LEU A 688 6.04 22.85 20.70
N LEU A 689 5.57 23.17 21.91
CA LEU A 689 5.77 22.33 23.09
C LEU A 689 5.23 20.91 22.87
N GLN A 690 4.04 20.76 22.31
CA GLN A 690 3.48 19.45 22.00
C GLN A 690 4.37 18.67 21.02
N VAL A 691 4.92 19.37 20.01
CA VAL A 691 5.83 18.77 19.03
C VAL A 691 7.13 18.31 19.68
N LEU A 692 7.69 19.14 20.58
CA LEU A 692 8.98 18.86 21.24
C LEU A 692 8.87 17.75 22.30
N ASP A 693 7.73 17.63 22.99
CA ASP A 693 7.52 16.63 24.03
C ASP A 693 7.08 15.27 23.47
N ASP A 694 6.04 15.28 22.62
CA ASP A 694 5.37 14.08 22.15
C ASP A 694 5.78 13.69 20.71
N GLY A 695 6.52 14.54 19.98
CA GLY A 695 6.89 14.33 18.58
C GLY A 695 5.67 14.20 17.65
N ARG A 696 4.53 14.80 18.03
CA ARG A 696 3.29 14.73 17.27
C ARG A 696 2.45 15.99 17.44
N LEU A 697 1.59 16.26 16.46
CA LEU A 697 0.69 17.39 16.48
C LEU A 697 -0.64 16.99 15.83
N THR A 698 -1.75 17.28 16.47
CA THR A 698 -3.08 17.03 15.90
C THR A 698 -3.52 18.22 15.07
N ASP A 699 -3.92 17.98 13.82
CA ASP A 699 -4.45 19.03 12.93
C ASP A 699 -5.93 19.36 13.25
N ASN A 700 -6.47 20.37 12.58
CA ASN A 700 -7.85 20.80 12.72
C ASN A 700 -8.91 19.76 12.30
N LYS A 701 -8.51 18.73 11.56
CA LYS A 701 -9.36 17.60 11.14
C LYS A 701 -9.25 16.40 12.07
N GLY A 702 -8.54 16.52 13.21
CA GLY A 702 -8.30 15.45 14.18
C GLY A 702 -7.23 14.45 13.75
N ARG A 703 -6.48 14.69 12.66
CA ARG A 703 -5.43 13.79 12.18
C ARG A 703 -4.14 14.02 12.95
N LEU A 704 -3.50 12.94 13.37
CA LEU A 704 -2.22 12.97 14.05
C LEU A 704 -1.08 13.12 13.04
N VAL A 705 -0.26 14.16 13.17
CA VAL A 705 0.92 14.41 12.33
C VAL A 705 2.17 14.08 13.11
N ASN A 706 3.04 13.23 12.56
CA ASN A 706 4.23 12.70 13.21
C ASN A 706 5.48 13.53 12.90
N PHE A 707 6.13 14.05 13.94
CA PHE A 707 7.37 14.82 13.87
C PHE A 707 8.60 14.06 14.39
N LYS A 708 8.47 12.80 14.79
CA LYS A 708 9.56 11.99 15.39
C LYS A 708 10.78 11.86 14.48
N ASN A 709 10.56 11.93 13.19
CA ASN A 709 11.60 11.81 12.17
C ASN A 709 12.05 13.17 11.60
N THR A 710 11.73 14.27 12.26
CA THR A 710 12.14 15.61 11.84
C THR A 710 13.27 16.14 12.72
N ILE A 711 14.07 17.05 12.16
CA ILE A 711 15.00 17.87 12.90
C ILE A 711 14.43 19.29 12.95
N ILE A 712 14.24 19.80 14.15
CA ILE A 712 13.65 21.12 14.37
C ILE A 712 14.77 22.12 14.62
N ILE A 713 14.85 23.14 13.77
CA ILE A 713 15.83 24.24 13.89
C ILE A 713 15.05 25.55 13.99
N MET A 714 15.34 26.31 15.02
CA MET A 714 14.79 27.65 15.22
C MET A 714 15.92 28.66 15.11
N THR A 715 15.78 29.70 14.31
CA THR A 715 16.79 30.77 14.24
C THR A 715 16.32 32.00 15.00
N SER A 716 17.25 32.71 15.59
CA SER A 716 16.99 34.00 16.22
C SER A 716 18.14 34.97 15.95
N ASN A 717 17.78 36.22 15.74
CA ASN A 717 18.71 37.32 15.63
C ASN A 717 18.84 38.12 16.94
N MET A 718 18.28 37.60 18.02
CA MET A 718 18.33 38.23 19.33
C MET A 718 19.78 38.39 19.83
N GLY A 719 20.09 39.51 20.39
CA GLY A 719 21.44 39.78 20.90
C GLY A 719 22.49 40.11 19.82
N SER A 720 22.10 40.28 18.56
CA SER A 720 23.01 40.53 17.43
C SER A 720 23.91 41.79 17.66
N ALA A 721 23.35 42.84 18.28
CA ALA A 721 24.14 44.05 18.63
C ALA A 721 25.20 43.76 19.71
N LEU A 722 24.83 42.99 20.75
CA LEU A 722 25.74 42.60 21.83
C LEU A 722 26.84 41.64 21.33
N ILE A 723 26.48 40.71 20.48
CA ILE A 723 27.45 39.79 19.83
C ILE A 723 28.49 40.61 19.06
N ARG A 724 28.04 41.54 18.23
CA ARG A 724 28.93 42.42 17.47
C ARG A 724 29.88 43.23 18.36
N GLU A 725 29.34 43.95 19.35
CA GLU A 725 30.12 44.80 20.24
C GLU A 725 31.19 44.01 21.00
N ASN A 726 30.86 42.82 21.46
CA ASN A 726 31.79 41.98 22.20
C ASN A 726 32.86 41.36 21.30
N PHE A 727 32.51 40.96 20.09
CA PHE A 727 33.47 40.40 19.13
C PHE A 727 34.40 41.44 18.52
N GLU A 728 33.98 42.73 18.34
CA GLU A 728 34.86 43.81 17.98
C GLU A 728 35.98 44.08 19.00
N LYS A 729 35.70 43.77 20.28
CA LYS A 729 36.68 43.89 21.38
C LYS A 729 37.51 42.59 21.61
N MET A 730 37.30 41.57 20.78
CA MET A 730 37.96 40.28 20.93
C MET A 730 39.37 40.31 20.38
N THR A 731 40.30 39.76 21.19
CA THR A 731 41.70 39.54 20.81
C THR A 731 42.03 38.05 20.92
N SER A 732 43.11 37.60 20.31
CA SER A 732 43.53 36.19 20.37
C SER A 732 43.74 35.67 21.80
N ALA A 733 44.06 36.57 22.75
CA ALA A 733 44.30 36.22 24.13
C ALA A 733 43.01 36.04 24.97
N ASN A 734 41.91 36.71 24.60
CA ASN A 734 40.63 36.67 25.35
C ASN A 734 39.48 36.02 24.61
N LYS A 735 39.76 35.36 23.52
CA LYS A 735 38.75 34.79 22.60
C LYS A 735 37.73 33.91 23.31
N THR A 736 38.18 32.90 24.08
CA THR A 736 37.29 31.94 24.75
C THR A 736 36.44 32.59 25.84
N GLU A 737 37.01 33.53 26.59
CA GLU A 737 36.30 34.25 27.65
C GLU A 737 35.23 35.18 27.11
N VAL A 738 35.51 35.87 25.99
CA VAL A 738 34.54 36.75 25.31
C VAL A 738 33.39 35.93 24.71
N ILE A 739 33.66 34.78 24.09
CA ILE A 739 32.65 33.91 23.54
C ILE A 739 31.73 33.43 24.66
N GLU A 740 32.27 32.91 25.77
CA GLU A 740 31.45 32.38 26.88
C GLU A 740 30.60 33.46 27.54
N LYS A 741 31.17 34.62 27.83
CA LYS A 741 30.42 35.76 28.41
C LYS A 741 29.32 36.26 27.48
N THR A 742 29.58 36.31 26.18
CA THR A 742 28.60 36.74 25.20
C THR A 742 27.49 35.72 25.09
N LYS A 743 27.81 34.42 25.06
CA LYS A 743 26.85 33.30 25.06
C LYS A 743 25.94 33.38 26.29
N GLU A 744 26.50 33.56 27.48
CA GLU A 744 25.71 33.69 28.70
C GLU A 744 24.79 34.92 28.69
N ALA A 745 25.27 36.07 28.24
CA ALA A 745 24.46 37.27 28.14
C ALA A 745 23.32 37.14 27.13
N VAL A 746 23.56 36.55 25.97
CA VAL A 746 22.53 36.30 24.94
C VAL A 746 21.52 35.27 25.45
N LEU A 747 21.94 34.20 26.13
CA LEU A 747 21.07 33.23 26.78
C LEU A 747 20.14 33.87 27.81
N ASN A 748 20.68 34.82 28.59
CA ASN A 748 19.88 35.56 29.59
C ASN A 748 18.82 36.45 28.91
N MET A 749 19.15 37.08 27.78
CA MET A 749 18.18 37.84 26.98
C MET A 749 17.08 36.89 26.42
N LEU A 750 17.48 35.72 25.95
CA LEU A 750 16.56 34.71 25.43
C LEU A 750 15.57 34.24 26.49
N LYS A 751 16.03 33.97 27.72
CA LYS A 751 15.20 33.59 28.88
C LYS A 751 14.19 34.67 29.32
N GLN A 752 14.45 35.94 29.00
CA GLN A 752 13.48 37.02 29.27
C GLN A 752 12.36 37.08 28.20
N THR A 753 12.63 36.60 27.01
CA THR A 753 11.70 36.70 25.86
C THR A 753 10.94 35.41 25.64
N ILE A 754 11.56 34.25 25.76
CA ILE A 754 10.99 32.93 25.57
C ILE A 754 10.79 32.24 26.90
N ARG A 755 9.65 31.60 27.11
CA ARG A 755 9.29 30.93 28.37
C ARG A 755 10.33 29.86 28.74
N PRO A 756 10.73 29.79 30.03
CA PRO A 756 11.72 28.79 30.47
C PRO A 756 11.33 27.35 30.20
N GLU A 757 10.02 27.04 30.29
CA GLU A 757 9.48 25.70 29.98
C GLU A 757 9.74 25.27 28.56
N PHE A 758 9.71 26.19 27.59
CA PHE A 758 10.01 25.93 26.18
C PHE A 758 11.52 25.70 25.97
N LEU A 759 12.35 26.54 26.55
CA LEU A 759 13.82 26.41 26.47
C LEU A 759 14.34 25.10 27.05
N ASN A 760 13.70 24.60 28.12
CA ASN A 760 14.06 23.32 28.76
C ASN A 760 13.70 22.08 27.89
N ARG A 761 12.93 22.25 26.81
CA ARG A 761 12.57 21.18 25.89
C ARG A 761 13.47 21.13 24.63
N ILE A 762 14.27 22.17 24.46
CA ILE A 762 15.25 22.26 23.36
C ILE A 762 16.50 21.46 23.75
N ASP A 763 16.99 20.64 22.84
CA ASP A 763 18.16 19.80 23.09
C ASP A 763 19.42 20.65 23.22
N GLU A 764 19.60 21.62 22.32
CA GLU A 764 20.79 22.53 22.43
C GLU A 764 20.47 23.94 21.91
N THR A 765 21.08 24.93 22.56
CA THR A 765 21.09 26.33 22.15
C THR A 765 22.51 26.72 21.74
N ILE A 766 22.68 27.06 20.46
CA ILE A 766 23.97 27.22 19.81
C ILE A 766 24.15 28.66 19.36
N MET A 767 25.28 29.26 19.70
CA MET A 767 25.63 30.60 19.26
C MET A 767 26.55 30.53 18.02
N PHE A 768 26.08 31.06 16.92
CA PHE A 768 26.89 31.28 15.72
C PHE A 768 27.81 32.48 15.87
N THR A 769 29.08 32.27 15.64
CA THR A 769 30.10 33.30 15.72
C THR A 769 30.15 34.15 14.46
N PRO A 770 30.45 35.47 14.55
CA PRO A 770 30.74 36.28 13.38
C PRO A 770 31.87 35.68 12.55
N LEU A 771 31.76 35.82 11.22
CA LEU A 771 32.75 35.29 10.28
C LEU A 771 34.04 36.14 10.25
N SER A 772 35.18 35.50 10.21
CA SER A 772 36.49 36.12 10.00
C SER A 772 36.74 36.38 8.51
N GLU A 773 37.67 37.25 8.18
CA GLU A 773 38.05 37.54 6.77
C GLU A 773 38.45 36.27 6.01
N LYS A 774 39.19 35.35 6.64
CA LYS A 774 39.59 34.08 6.04
C LYS A 774 38.39 33.19 5.73
N GLU A 775 37.44 33.11 6.65
CA GLU A 775 36.22 32.33 6.45
C GLU A 775 35.37 32.93 5.32
N ILE A 776 35.39 34.23 5.12
CA ILE A 776 34.71 34.89 3.99
C ILE A 776 35.39 34.56 2.68
N GLU A 777 36.73 34.55 2.62
CA GLU A 777 37.46 34.11 1.42
C GLU A 777 37.13 32.68 1.05
N GLU A 778 37.03 31.78 2.02
CA GLU A 778 36.62 30.40 1.82
C GLU A 778 35.16 30.32 1.29
N ILE A 779 34.24 31.13 1.83
CA ILE A 779 32.84 31.20 1.35
C ILE A 779 32.79 31.69 -0.11
N VAL A 780 33.57 32.73 -0.44
CA VAL A 780 33.68 33.21 -1.81
C VAL A 780 34.20 32.14 -2.76
N SER A 781 35.24 31.40 -2.34
CA SER A 781 35.77 30.27 -3.11
C SER A 781 34.71 29.22 -3.39
N LEU A 782 33.95 28.78 -2.38
CA LEU A 782 32.85 27.83 -2.53
C LEU A 782 31.75 28.32 -3.49
N GLN A 783 31.37 29.59 -3.40
CA GLN A 783 30.36 30.19 -4.30
C GLN A 783 30.87 30.24 -5.74
N ILE A 784 32.15 30.55 -5.96
CA ILE A 784 32.75 30.55 -7.28
C ILE A 784 32.86 29.15 -7.86
N ASP A 785 33.19 28.14 -7.05
CA ASP A 785 33.25 26.76 -7.53
C ASP A 785 31.87 26.25 -7.98
N ASN A 786 30.80 26.71 -7.33
CA ASN A 786 29.43 26.43 -7.79
C ASN A 786 29.14 27.10 -9.14
N ILE A 787 29.63 28.32 -9.35
CA ILE A 787 29.52 29.05 -10.63
C ILE A 787 30.36 28.37 -11.72
N LYS A 788 31.59 27.92 -11.41
CA LYS A 788 32.41 27.15 -12.35
C LYS A 788 31.66 25.92 -12.87
N LYS A 789 31.11 25.11 -11.97
CA LYS A 789 30.29 23.94 -12.32
C LYS A 789 29.06 24.27 -13.19
N MET A 790 28.45 25.44 -12.94
CA MET A 790 27.31 25.91 -13.75
C MET A 790 27.77 26.34 -15.14
N LEU A 791 28.93 27.04 -15.26
CA LEU A 791 29.48 27.55 -16.52
C LEU A 791 30.07 26.39 -17.37
N GLU A 792 30.68 25.36 -16.75
CA GLU A 792 31.19 24.17 -17.43
C GLU A 792 30.07 23.43 -18.19
N LYS A 793 28.87 23.34 -17.61
CA LYS A 793 27.69 22.78 -18.30
C LYS A 793 27.32 23.54 -19.58
N ASN A 794 27.72 24.79 -19.66
CA ASN A 794 27.53 25.67 -20.83
C ASN A 794 28.79 25.82 -21.71
N GLY A 795 29.80 24.96 -21.48
CA GLY A 795 31.04 24.92 -22.24
C GLY A 795 31.98 26.12 -21.98
N VAL A 796 31.90 26.73 -20.79
CA VAL A 796 32.78 27.82 -20.38
C VAL A 796 33.58 27.39 -19.15
N THR A 797 34.93 27.36 -19.28
CA THR A 797 35.83 27.07 -18.18
C THR A 797 36.28 28.39 -17.54
N LEU A 798 36.15 28.52 -16.20
CA LEU A 798 36.51 29.72 -15.44
C LEU A 798 37.61 29.41 -14.42
N GLU A 799 38.64 30.22 -14.39
CA GLU A 799 39.69 30.21 -13.35
C GLU A 799 39.72 31.56 -12.64
N ILE A 800 40.09 31.58 -11.37
CA ILE A 800 40.16 32.83 -10.58
C ILE A 800 41.51 32.98 -9.91
N THR A 801 42.08 34.18 -9.94
CA THR A 801 43.33 34.48 -9.23
C THR A 801 43.08 34.76 -7.73
N PRO A 802 44.05 34.48 -6.82
CA PRO A 802 43.90 34.76 -5.41
C PRO A 802 43.64 36.28 -5.13
N LYS A 803 44.14 37.14 -5.98
CA LYS A 803 43.91 38.62 -5.83
C LYS A 803 42.44 38.97 -6.15
N ALA A 804 41.85 38.37 -7.19
CA ALA A 804 40.46 38.62 -7.53
C ALA A 804 39.54 38.04 -6.44
N LEU A 805 39.91 36.89 -5.87
CA LEU A 805 39.17 36.28 -4.77
C LEU A 805 39.16 37.17 -3.53
N GLY A 806 40.34 37.72 -3.11
CA GLY A 806 40.44 38.69 -2.01
C GLY A 806 39.65 39.96 -2.21
N LEU A 807 39.64 40.52 -3.44
CA LEU A 807 38.85 41.71 -3.76
C LEU A 807 37.33 41.45 -3.61
N ILE A 808 36.85 40.28 -4.10
CA ILE A 808 35.46 39.91 -3.98
C ILE A 808 35.09 39.64 -2.51
N ALA A 809 36.00 39.07 -1.72
CA ALA A 809 35.79 38.86 -0.29
C ALA A 809 35.64 40.19 0.45
N THR A 810 36.51 41.16 0.20
CA THR A 810 36.47 42.47 0.81
C THR A 810 35.21 43.25 0.45
N GLU A 811 34.80 43.25 -0.81
CA GLU A 811 33.54 43.90 -1.25
C GLU A 811 32.27 43.11 -0.83
N GLY A 812 32.39 41.81 -0.63
CA GLY A 812 31.32 40.92 -0.25
C GLY A 812 31.07 40.84 1.25
N TYR A 813 31.97 41.35 2.08
CA TYR A 813 31.84 41.41 3.52
C TYR A 813 31.12 42.65 4.00
N ASP A 814 30.15 42.48 4.85
CA ASP A 814 29.45 43.56 5.53
C ASP A 814 29.33 43.21 7.02
N PRO A 815 29.79 44.07 7.95
CA PRO A 815 29.70 43.78 9.39
C PRO A 815 28.28 43.60 9.91
N GLU A 816 27.25 44.12 9.25
CA GLU A 816 25.86 43.98 9.63
C GLU A 816 25.23 42.73 9.01
N PHE A 817 25.57 42.44 7.75
CA PHE A 817 24.91 41.40 6.95
C PHE A 817 25.79 40.16 6.72
N GLY A 818 27.00 40.11 7.30
CA GLY A 818 27.95 39.01 7.17
C GLY A 818 28.30 38.68 5.72
N ALA A 819 28.22 37.41 5.34
CA ALA A 819 28.48 36.96 3.98
C ALA A 819 27.27 37.10 3.02
N ARG A 820 26.12 37.64 3.47
CA ARG A 820 24.91 37.76 2.62
C ARG A 820 25.13 38.56 1.34
N PRO A 821 25.93 39.65 1.29
CA PRO A 821 26.22 40.41 0.07
C PRO A 821 27.08 39.64 -0.94
N VAL A 822 27.89 38.66 -0.53
CA VAL A 822 28.85 37.95 -1.38
C VAL A 822 28.22 37.47 -2.69
N LYS A 823 27.07 36.83 -2.64
CA LYS A 823 26.37 36.34 -3.84
C LYS A 823 26.03 37.50 -4.81
N ARG A 824 25.60 38.65 -4.29
CA ARG A 824 25.27 39.86 -5.07
C ARG A 824 26.50 40.47 -5.72
N VAL A 825 27.61 40.48 -4.97
CA VAL A 825 28.88 40.99 -5.45
C VAL A 825 29.42 40.11 -6.58
N ILE A 826 29.41 38.80 -6.42
CA ILE A 826 29.81 37.85 -7.46
C ILE A 826 28.93 38.00 -8.72
N HIS A 827 27.61 38.13 -8.58
CA HIS A 827 26.74 38.39 -9.73
C HIS A 827 27.12 39.72 -10.45
N ARG A 828 27.37 40.77 -9.66
CA ARG A 828 27.73 42.08 -10.22
C ARG A 828 29.08 42.11 -10.91
N LEU A 829 30.12 41.60 -10.23
CA LEU A 829 31.51 41.71 -10.68
C LEU A 829 31.91 40.61 -11.68
N ILE A 830 31.37 39.39 -11.54
CA ILE A 830 31.73 38.29 -12.42
C ILE A 830 30.65 38.07 -13.49
N LEU A 831 29.45 37.62 -13.11
CA LEU A 831 28.48 37.12 -14.09
C LEU A 831 27.99 38.21 -15.07
N ASN A 832 27.68 39.43 -14.54
CA ASN A 832 27.18 40.50 -15.40
C ASN A 832 28.27 41.04 -16.35
N GLN A 833 29.52 41.07 -15.87
CA GLN A 833 30.62 41.58 -16.72
C GLN A 833 31.05 40.51 -17.72
N LEU A 834 31.23 39.24 -17.26
CA LEU A 834 31.54 38.10 -18.11
C LEU A 834 30.52 37.96 -19.27
N SER A 835 29.23 38.12 -18.95
CA SER A 835 28.18 38.02 -19.97
C SER A 835 28.30 39.09 -21.06
N LYS A 836 28.65 40.31 -20.68
CA LYS A 836 28.92 41.41 -21.65
C LYS A 836 30.14 41.11 -22.49
N ASP A 837 31.23 40.62 -21.90
CA ASP A 837 32.48 40.36 -22.62
C ASP A 837 32.37 39.14 -23.53
N LEU A 838 31.58 38.12 -23.15
CA LEU A 838 31.25 37.01 -24.04
C LEU A 838 30.38 37.42 -25.21
N LEU A 839 29.35 38.26 -24.99
CA LEU A 839 28.50 38.75 -26.06
C LEU A 839 29.24 39.72 -27.01
N ALA A 840 30.19 40.49 -26.47
CA ALA A 840 31.04 41.40 -27.24
C ALA A 840 32.22 40.68 -27.92
N GLN A 841 32.33 39.35 -27.79
CA GLN A 841 33.43 38.54 -28.32
C GLN A 841 34.82 39.01 -27.87
N LYS A 842 34.91 39.57 -26.66
CA LYS A 842 36.20 40.00 -26.07
C LYS A 842 36.94 38.84 -25.42
N VAL A 843 36.26 37.80 -25.07
CA VAL A 843 36.78 36.55 -24.49
C VAL A 843 36.30 35.36 -25.32
N ASP A 844 37.19 34.40 -25.53
CA ASP A 844 36.92 33.17 -26.28
C ASP A 844 36.37 32.04 -25.39
N ARG A 845 35.20 31.56 -25.70
CA ARG A 845 34.56 30.49 -24.95
C ARG A 845 35.31 29.16 -24.97
N SER A 846 36.11 28.94 -26.04
CA SER A 846 36.82 27.65 -26.24
C SER A 846 38.07 27.55 -25.38
N LYS A 847 38.51 28.64 -24.72
CA LYS A 847 39.66 28.68 -23.83
C LYS A 847 39.27 29.00 -22.40
N PRO A 848 40.07 28.51 -21.38
CA PRO A 848 39.87 28.92 -20.01
C PRO A 848 39.91 30.46 -19.86
N ILE A 849 38.88 30.99 -19.19
CA ILE A 849 38.77 32.41 -18.89
C ILE A 849 39.31 32.65 -17.50
N ILE A 850 40.34 33.46 -17.38
CA ILE A 850 40.98 33.82 -16.12
C ILE A 850 40.39 35.13 -15.60
N VAL A 851 39.82 35.04 -14.39
CA VAL A 851 39.35 36.24 -13.65
C VAL A 851 40.52 36.78 -12.83
N ASP A 852 40.96 37.99 -13.18
CA ASP A 852 42.07 38.68 -12.52
C ASP A 852 41.68 40.08 -12.09
N THR A 853 42.56 40.81 -11.42
CA THR A 853 42.34 42.18 -10.98
C THR A 853 43.38 43.11 -11.62
N GLU A 854 42.89 44.25 -12.14
CA GLU A 854 43.74 45.37 -12.61
C GLU A 854 43.17 46.71 -12.11
N ASN A 855 43.96 47.47 -11.36
CA ASN A 855 43.52 48.72 -10.72
C ASN A 855 42.24 48.56 -9.86
N ASP A 856 42.17 47.55 -9.05
CA ASP A 856 41.02 47.21 -8.19
C ASP A 856 39.71 46.92 -8.96
N GLN A 857 39.82 46.56 -10.24
CA GLN A 857 38.68 46.13 -11.08
C GLN A 857 38.89 44.73 -11.59
N ILE A 858 37.81 43.95 -11.64
CA ILE A 858 37.82 42.59 -12.20
C ILE A 858 37.98 42.69 -13.73
N VAL A 859 38.93 41.94 -14.25
CA VAL A 859 39.18 41.81 -15.71
C VAL A 859 39.19 40.32 -16.10
N PHE A 860 38.73 40.07 -17.34
CA PHE A 860 38.68 38.68 -17.87
C PHE A 860 39.74 38.55 -18.97
N ARG A 861 40.55 37.50 -18.88
CA ARG A 861 41.63 37.20 -19.84
C ARG A 861 41.55 35.75 -20.27
N ASN A 862 41.87 35.42 -21.52
CA ASN A 862 42.15 34.05 -22.02
C ASN A 862 43.38 33.98 -22.88
#